data_a356d3789e88f1b88bc57c067d014c76
#
_entry.id   a356d3789e88f1b88bc57c067d014c76
#
_cell.length_a   1.000
_cell.length_b   1.000
_cell.length_c   1.000
_cell.angle_alpha   90.00
_cell.angle_beta   90.00
_cell.angle_gamma   90.00
#
_symmetry.space_group_name_H-M   'P 1'
#
loop_
_entity.id
_entity.type
_entity.pdbx_description
1 polymer ?
#
loop_
_entity_poly.entity_id
_entity_poly.type
_entity_poly.pdbx_seq_one_letter_code
_entity_poly.pdbx_strand_id
1 'polypeptide(L)'
;MQVWPGEAYPLGATYDGAGTNFAVFSEAAHRIELCLLHDDGSETAVELRETDAFVRHAYLPGIMPGQRYGFRVHGPYAPERGQRVNSAKLLLDPYARAISGSIKWGEEVYGYPFGAPDKRNDLDSAPHTMTSVVVNPYFDWGDDRRPRTEYHHTVLYEAHVKGLTMLHPDLPDELRGTYAALAHPAVIEHLTELGVTALELMPVHQFVNDHRLVDMGLGNYWGYNTIGFFAPHNAYASWGDRGQQVLEFKSAVRALHEAGIEVILDVVYNHTAEGNHLGPTLSFRGLDNASYYRLADDPRYYMDTTGTGNSLLMRSPHVLQLIMDSLRYWVTDMHVDGFRFDLAATLARQFHEVDRLSSFFDLVQQDPVVSQVKLIAEPWDVGEGGYQVGNFPPLWTEWNGKYRDTVRDMWRGEPRTLAEFASRLTGSSDLYQDDGRRPLASINFVTCHDGFTLHDLVSYNDKHNNANGEDNRDGESHNRSWNCGAEGETDDEDVRALRARQMRNFIATLMLSQGVPMLSHGDEFARSQGGNNNAYCQDSELAWVPWPEDGGELLAFTRAMVWLRRDHPVFRRRRFFHGRPVEGTHDELSDIAWFTPEGKEMTQRDWDSAQARALSVFLNGNAISEPGPRGERIADDSFLLMFNASPRPLEFVVPVDHGRQWQVVVDTARPEGVPPGTGAKVEAGDRLTLVDRSLTVLQRPA
;
A
#
# COMPACT_ATOMS: atom_id res chain seq x y z
N MET A 1 -6.11 -38.37 25.56
CA MET A 1 -5.59 -37.93 24.25
C MET A 1 -4.20 -38.48 24.07
N GLN A 2 -3.85 -39.01 22.89
CA GLN A 2 -2.47 -39.40 22.58
C GLN A 2 -1.66 -38.17 22.19
N VAL A 3 -0.42 -38.09 22.69
CA VAL A 3 0.53 -37.02 22.38
C VAL A 3 1.84 -37.68 21.96
N TRP A 4 2.32 -37.36 20.76
CA TRP A 4 3.59 -37.83 20.24
C TRP A 4 4.64 -36.72 20.28
N PRO A 5 5.94 -37.02 20.18
CA PRO A 5 6.97 -35.97 20.21
C PRO A 5 6.78 -34.87 19.20
N GLY A 6 6.41 -35.21 17.94
CA GLY A 6 6.31 -34.23 16.87
C GLY A 6 7.65 -33.70 16.39
N GLU A 7 7.61 -32.57 15.67
CA GLU A 7 8.77 -31.92 15.05
C GLU A 7 8.82 -30.44 15.42
N ALA A 8 10.04 -29.92 15.60
CA ALA A 8 10.27 -28.51 15.96
C ALA A 8 10.03 -27.55 14.78
N TYR A 9 9.97 -28.05 13.56
CA TYR A 9 9.77 -27.27 12.33
C TYR A 9 8.83 -28.03 11.36
N PRO A 10 7.96 -27.33 10.63
CA PRO A 10 7.73 -25.88 10.64
C PRO A 10 7.05 -25.40 11.93
N LEU A 11 7.27 -24.11 12.28
CA LEU A 11 6.57 -23.47 13.40
C LEU A 11 5.07 -23.31 13.08
N GLY A 12 4.26 -23.26 14.14
CA GLY A 12 2.80 -23.18 14.06
C GLY A 12 2.12 -24.53 14.08
N ALA A 13 0.87 -24.58 13.64
CA ALA A 13 0.06 -25.78 13.52
C ALA A 13 0.12 -26.32 12.09
N THR A 14 0.65 -27.55 11.91
CA THR A 14 0.79 -28.21 10.61
C THR A 14 -0.05 -29.48 10.58
N TYR A 15 -1.14 -29.46 9.80
CA TYR A 15 -2.01 -30.60 9.57
C TYR A 15 -1.48 -31.47 8.43
N ASP A 16 -1.38 -32.79 8.62
CA ASP A 16 -0.84 -33.76 7.65
C ASP A 16 -1.84 -34.78 7.09
N GLY A 17 -3.13 -34.62 7.45
CA GLY A 17 -4.19 -35.55 7.08
C GLY A 17 -4.57 -36.57 8.18
N ALA A 18 -3.71 -36.82 9.15
CA ALA A 18 -3.95 -37.76 10.25
C ALA A 18 -3.99 -37.09 11.63
N GLY A 19 -3.39 -35.91 11.74
CA GLY A 19 -3.32 -35.13 12.95
C GLY A 19 -2.63 -33.80 12.71
N THR A 20 -2.22 -33.13 13.78
CA THR A 20 -1.60 -31.81 13.69
C THR A 20 -0.34 -31.76 14.55
N ASN A 21 0.76 -31.30 13.95
CA ASN A 21 1.98 -30.94 14.64
C ASN A 21 1.87 -29.48 15.10
N PHE A 22 2.21 -29.23 16.36
CA PHE A 22 2.28 -27.88 16.94
C PHE A 22 3.71 -27.59 17.36
N ALA A 23 4.24 -26.44 16.95
CA ALA A 23 5.59 -26.01 17.31
C ALA A 23 5.59 -24.49 17.58
N VAL A 24 6.14 -24.07 18.74
CA VAL A 24 6.16 -22.67 19.17
C VAL A 24 7.50 -22.33 19.82
N PHE A 25 8.07 -21.18 19.44
CA PHE A 25 9.32 -20.66 19.97
C PHE A 25 9.10 -19.82 21.23
N SER A 26 9.92 -20.04 22.27
CA SER A 26 10.10 -19.13 23.41
C SER A 26 11.35 -19.52 24.22
N GLU A 27 12.30 -18.60 24.36
CA GLU A 27 13.44 -18.74 25.27
C GLU A 27 13.04 -18.50 26.74
N ALA A 28 12.06 -17.64 26.98
CA ALA A 28 11.61 -17.24 28.32
C ALA A 28 10.75 -18.30 29.01
N ALA A 29 10.17 -19.23 28.24
CA ALA A 29 9.23 -20.22 28.77
C ALA A 29 9.92 -21.34 29.55
N HIS A 30 9.47 -21.55 30.78
CA HIS A 30 9.81 -22.77 31.53
C HIS A 30 8.94 -23.96 31.09
N ARG A 31 7.66 -23.71 30.75
CA ARG A 31 6.67 -24.68 30.31
C ARG A 31 5.66 -24.00 29.37
N ILE A 32 5.21 -24.70 28.35
CA ILE A 32 4.14 -24.26 27.48
C ILE A 32 3.04 -25.31 27.43
N GLU A 33 1.80 -24.87 27.59
CA GLU A 33 0.59 -25.68 27.40
C GLU A 33 -0.10 -25.26 26.11
N LEU A 34 -0.33 -26.21 25.22
CA LEU A 34 -1.24 -26.10 24.11
C LEU A 34 -2.67 -26.26 24.65
N CYS A 35 -3.51 -25.28 24.46
CA CYS A 35 -4.89 -25.28 24.90
C CYS A 35 -5.80 -25.49 23.70
N LEU A 36 -6.49 -26.63 23.64
CA LEU A 36 -7.51 -26.94 22.64
C LEU A 36 -8.85 -26.44 23.14
N LEU A 37 -9.52 -25.57 22.39
CA LEU A 37 -10.76 -24.94 22.78
C LEU A 37 -11.95 -25.64 22.11
N HIS A 38 -12.93 -26.04 22.90
CA HIS A 38 -14.13 -26.73 22.46
C HIS A 38 -15.32 -25.75 22.28
N ASP A 39 -16.34 -26.20 21.55
CA ASP A 39 -17.51 -25.36 21.27
C ASP A 39 -18.40 -25.12 22.50
N ASP A 40 -18.29 -25.98 23.50
CA ASP A 40 -18.98 -25.81 24.79
C ASP A 40 -18.27 -24.82 25.74
N GLY A 41 -17.15 -24.21 25.28
CA GLY A 41 -16.34 -23.27 26.05
C GLY A 41 -15.32 -23.95 26.98
N SER A 42 -15.23 -25.28 26.99
CA SER A 42 -14.21 -25.99 27.74
C SER A 42 -12.84 -25.94 27.06
N GLU A 43 -11.78 -26.12 27.85
CA GLU A 43 -10.38 -26.12 27.40
C GLU A 43 -9.73 -27.47 27.76
N THR A 44 -9.00 -28.07 26.82
CA THR A 44 -8.14 -29.21 27.07
C THR A 44 -6.69 -28.76 26.95
N ALA A 45 -5.97 -28.72 28.07
CA ALA A 45 -4.55 -28.36 28.10
C ALA A 45 -3.65 -29.57 27.87
N VAL A 46 -2.65 -29.42 27.01
CA VAL A 46 -1.64 -30.41 26.66
C VAL A 46 -0.26 -29.78 26.83
N GLU A 47 0.57 -30.28 27.72
CA GLU A 47 1.93 -29.81 27.92
C GLU A 47 2.81 -30.20 26.71
N LEU A 48 3.46 -29.22 26.07
CA LEU A 48 4.47 -29.43 25.03
C LEU A 48 5.81 -29.74 25.72
N ARG A 49 6.17 -31.05 25.82
CA ARG A 49 7.33 -31.49 26.56
C ARG A 49 8.61 -31.53 25.77
N GLU A 50 8.51 -31.85 24.49
CA GLU A 50 9.66 -31.91 23.62
C GLU A 50 10.16 -30.49 23.30
N THR A 51 11.48 -30.35 23.29
CA THR A 51 12.13 -29.05 23.09
C THR A 51 13.38 -29.20 22.24
N ASP A 52 13.48 -28.46 21.18
CA ASP A 52 14.68 -28.34 20.36
C ASP A 52 14.93 -26.83 20.04
N ALA A 53 16.13 -26.34 20.40
CA ALA A 53 16.54 -24.93 20.19
C ALA A 53 15.48 -23.91 20.66
N PHE A 54 14.92 -24.08 21.86
CA PHE A 54 13.85 -23.28 22.47
C PHE A 54 12.48 -23.36 21.75
N VAL A 55 12.33 -24.24 20.79
CA VAL A 55 11.05 -24.57 20.18
C VAL A 55 10.42 -25.75 20.92
N ARG A 56 9.25 -25.54 21.50
CA ARG A 56 8.46 -26.60 22.11
C ARG A 56 7.46 -27.15 21.10
N HIS A 57 7.37 -28.49 21.07
CA HIS A 57 6.55 -29.14 20.04
C HIS A 57 5.89 -30.43 20.52
N ALA A 58 4.82 -30.79 19.83
CA ALA A 58 4.13 -32.07 19.97
C ALA A 58 3.27 -32.34 18.74
N TYR A 59 3.08 -33.61 18.42
CA TYR A 59 2.10 -34.06 17.43
C TYR A 59 0.88 -34.68 18.12
N LEU A 60 -0.30 -34.23 17.74
CA LEU A 60 -1.57 -34.68 18.28
C LEU A 60 -2.38 -35.42 17.20
N PRO A 61 -2.42 -36.78 17.24
CA PRO A 61 -3.24 -37.56 16.31
C PRO A 61 -4.72 -37.18 16.43
N GLY A 62 -5.40 -37.08 15.27
CA GLY A 62 -6.83 -36.81 15.20
C GLY A 62 -7.26 -35.37 15.45
N ILE A 63 -6.34 -34.41 15.65
CA ILE A 63 -6.68 -33.00 15.63
C ILE A 63 -6.78 -32.55 14.19
N MET A 64 -7.98 -32.08 13.83
CA MET A 64 -8.41 -31.79 12.45
C MET A 64 -8.51 -30.27 12.20
N PRO A 65 -8.51 -29.83 10.94
CA PRO A 65 -8.83 -28.46 10.56
C PRO A 65 -10.15 -27.98 11.17
N GLY A 66 -10.17 -26.69 11.58
CA GLY A 66 -11.27 -26.07 12.33
C GLY A 66 -11.11 -26.13 13.83
N GLN A 67 -10.16 -26.92 14.36
CA GLN A 67 -9.86 -26.92 15.80
C GLN A 67 -9.29 -25.57 16.22
N ARG A 68 -9.93 -24.93 17.19
CA ARG A 68 -9.44 -23.71 17.83
C ARG A 68 -8.39 -24.06 18.90
N TYR A 69 -7.33 -23.26 18.97
CA TYR A 69 -6.27 -23.45 19.96
C TYR A 69 -5.59 -22.14 20.35
N GLY A 70 -4.79 -22.18 21.39
CA GLY A 70 -3.89 -21.14 21.82
C GLY A 70 -2.83 -21.70 22.75
N PHE A 71 -1.98 -20.84 23.29
CA PHE A 71 -0.92 -21.25 24.20
C PHE A 71 -1.05 -20.56 25.56
N ARG A 72 -0.79 -21.31 26.65
CA ARG A 72 -0.52 -20.75 27.97
C ARG A 72 0.94 -20.97 28.31
N VAL A 73 1.63 -19.89 28.60
CA VAL A 73 3.10 -19.94 28.84
C VAL A 73 3.38 -19.68 30.31
N HIS A 74 4.21 -20.54 30.90
CA HIS A 74 4.69 -20.44 32.27
C HIS A 74 6.14 -19.99 32.25
N GLY A 75 6.45 -18.90 32.94
CA GLY A 75 7.77 -18.32 32.98
C GLY A 75 7.81 -17.07 33.87
N PRO A 76 8.87 -16.28 33.77
CA PRO A 76 9.05 -15.09 34.59
C PRO A 76 8.13 -13.94 34.19
N TYR A 77 7.53 -13.28 35.18
CA TYR A 77 6.88 -11.98 35.04
C TYR A 77 7.72 -10.97 35.82
N ALA A 78 8.57 -10.26 35.11
CA ALA A 78 9.52 -9.27 35.66
C ALA A 78 9.69 -8.13 34.63
N PRO A 79 8.72 -7.21 34.54
CA PRO A 79 8.74 -6.12 33.56
C PRO A 79 10.03 -5.31 33.55
N GLU A 80 10.65 -5.09 34.72
CA GLU A 80 11.95 -4.42 34.87
C GLU A 80 13.11 -5.13 34.17
N ARG A 81 12.91 -6.38 33.75
CA ARG A 81 13.85 -7.20 32.95
C ARG A 81 13.32 -7.47 31.54
N GLY A 82 12.23 -6.82 31.17
CA GLY A 82 11.57 -7.06 29.89
C GLY A 82 10.79 -8.38 29.79
N GLN A 83 10.56 -9.08 30.92
CA GLN A 83 9.89 -10.37 30.94
C GLN A 83 8.42 -10.20 31.36
N ARG A 84 7.51 -10.70 30.53
CA ARG A 84 6.06 -10.50 30.70
C ARG A 84 5.26 -11.78 30.50
N VAL A 85 5.85 -12.94 30.82
CA VAL A 85 5.19 -14.24 30.71
C VAL A 85 4.08 -14.36 31.77
N ASN A 86 2.87 -14.73 31.33
CA ASN A 86 1.73 -14.86 32.24
C ASN A 86 0.79 -15.99 31.79
N SER A 87 0.75 -17.07 32.52
CA SER A 87 -0.04 -18.27 32.20
C SER A 87 -1.56 -18.07 32.29
N ALA A 88 -2.03 -16.97 32.90
CA ALA A 88 -3.45 -16.62 32.89
C ALA A 88 -3.90 -16.06 31.52
N LYS A 89 -2.97 -15.76 30.61
CA LYS A 89 -3.25 -15.25 29.28
C LYS A 89 -3.23 -16.37 28.26
N LEU A 90 -4.34 -16.58 27.55
CA LEU A 90 -4.37 -17.43 26.37
C LEU A 90 -3.80 -16.64 25.18
N LEU A 91 -2.73 -17.14 24.61
CA LEU A 91 -1.96 -16.44 23.57
C LEU A 91 -2.24 -17.03 22.19
N LEU A 92 -2.32 -16.15 21.19
CA LEU A 92 -2.31 -16.54 19.79
C LEU A 92 -0.95 -17.12 19.40
N ASP A 93 -1.00 -18.09 18.52
CA ASP A 93 0.20 -18.59 17.82
C ASP A 93 0.67 -17.55 16.80
N PRO A 94 1.93 -17.08 16.85
CA PRO A 94 2.49 -16.17 15.85
C PRO A 94 2.41 -16.69 14.41
N TYR A 95 2.33 -18.01 14.22
CA TYR A 95 2.25 -18.70 12.93
C TYR A 95 0.82 -19.16 12.59
N ALA A 96 -0.19 -18.71 13.33
CA ALA A 96 -1.58 -19.07 13.05
C ALA A 96 -1.99 -18.63 11.62
N ARG A 97 -2.44 -19.58 10.81
CA ARG A 97 -2.90 -19.34 9.42
C ARG A 97 -4.37 -18.90 9.34
N ALA A 98 -5.11 -19.05 10.43
CA ALA A 98 -6.44 -18.49 10.61
C ALA A 98 -6.66 -18.15 12.09
N ILE A 99 -7.43 -17.12 12.35
CA ILE A 99 -7.78 -16.64 13.69
C ILE A 99 -9.30 -16.51 13.75
N SER A 100 -9.90 -17.02 14.84
CA SER A 100 -11.33 -17.00 15.09
C SER A 100 -11.67 -16.08 16.25
N GLY A 101 -12.81 -15.39 16.13
CA GLY A 101 -13.36 -14.51 17.15
C GLY A 101 -12.82 -13.09 17.09
N SER A 102 -13.15 -12.33 18.12
CA SER A 102 -12.74 -10.94 18.31
C SER A 102 -12.36 -10.71 19.79
N ILE A 103 -11.64 -9.64 20.07
CA ILE A 103 -11.30 -9.26 21.45
C ILE A 103 -12.53 -8.63 22.11
N LYS A 104 -12.83 -9.08 23.32
CA LYS A 104 -13.73 -8.42 24.25
C LYS A 104 -12.89 -7.64 25.25
N TRP A 105 -12.79 -6.35 25.05
CA TRP A 105 -11.93 -5.50 25.84
C TRP A 105 -12.32 -5.47 27.31
N GLY A 106 -11.34 -5.62 28.18
CA GLY A 106 -11.43 -5.63 29.62
C GLY A 106 -10.07 -5.90 30.24
N GLU A 107 -9.96 -5.79 31.55
CA GLU A 107 -8.70 -6.00 32.28
C GLU A 107 -8.11 -7.41 32.05
N GLU A 108 -8.97 -8.37 31.65
CA GLU A 108 -8.61 -9.78 31.43
C GLU A 108 -7.56 -9.96 30.33
N VAL A 109 -7.58 -9.10 29.28
CA VAL A 109 -6.63 -9.22 28.17
C VAL A 109 -5.28 -8.51 28.43
N TYR A 110 -5.15 -7.82 29.57
CA TYR A 110 -3.90 -7.17 29.97
C TYR A 110 -3.12 -8.05 30.94
N GLY A 111 -1.80 -8.09 30.75
CA GLY A 111 -0.89 -8.84 31.64
C GLY A 111 -0.72 -8.25 33.03
N TYR A 112 -1.27 -7.04 33.25
CA TYR A 112 -1.19 -6.28 34.50
C TYR A 112 -2.57 -5.74 34.89
N PRO A 113 -2.86 -5.50 36.19
CA PRO A 113 -4.04 -4.79 36.64
C PRO A 113 -3.96 -3.29 36.29
N PHE A 114 -5.08 -2.69 35.90
CA PHE A 114 -5.10 -1.25 35.58
C PHE A 114 -4.55 -0.39 36.72
N GLY A 115 -3.66 0.55 36.39
CA GLY A 115 -2.95 1.38 37.36
C GLY A 115 -1.76 0.73 38.06
N ALA A 116 -1.42 -0.52 37.76
CA ALA A 116 -0.27 -1.23 38.36
C ALA A 116 0.52 -2.04 37.29
N PRO A 117 1.18 -1.39 36.32
CA PRO A 117 1.75 -2.04 35.12
C PRO A 117 2.88 -3.04 35.41
N ASP A 118 3.51 -2.96 36.59
CA ASP A 118 4.56 -3.89 37.01
C ASP A 118 4.02 -5.11 37.76
N LYS A 119 2.73 -5.16 38.07
CA LYS A 119 2.11 -6.30 38.75
C LYS A 119 1.50 -7.27 37.74
N ARG A 120 1.59 -8.57 38.04
CA ARG A 120 0.94 -9.59 37.22
C ARG A 120 -0.57 -9.61 37.47
N ASN A 121 -1.34 -9.69 36.41
CA ASN A 121 -2.80 -9.86 36.42
C ASN A 121 -3.14 -11.33 36.16
N ASP A 122 -3.74 -12.01 37.14
CA ASP A 122 -4.09 -13.43 37.08
C ASP A 122 -5.53 -13.70 36.58
N LEU A 123 -6.25 -12.70 36.06
CA LEU A 123 -7.53 -12.90 35.40
C LEU A 123 -7.37 -13.69 34.10
N ASP A 124 -8.23 -14.67 33.86
CA ASP A 124 -8.18 -15.51 32.65
C ASP A 124 -8.63 -14.75 31.41
N SER A 125 -7.80 -14.69 30.39
CA SER A 125 -8.12 -14.02 29.13
C SER A 125 -8.91 -14.90 28.13
N ALA A 126 -8.99 -16.21 28.31
CA ALA A 126 -9.57 -17.12 27.31
C ALA A 126 -10.98 -16.75 26.84
N PRO A 127 -11.93 -16.31 27.71
CA PRO A 127 -13.25 -15.88 27.27
C PRO A 127 -13.27 -14.52 26.55
N HIS A 128 -12.16 -13.80 26.53
CA HIS A 128 -12.05 -12.42 26.11
C HIS A 128 -11.15 -12.21 24.90
N THR A 129 -10.39 -13.23 24.48
CA THR A 129 -9.41 -13.12 23.39
C THR A 129 -9.81 -13.93 22.16
N MET A 130 -9.13 -13.66 21.05
CA MET A 130 -9.20 -14.47 19.84
C MET A 130 -8.45 -15.79 20.01
N THR A 131 -8.69 -16.73 19.12
CA THR A 131 -8.09 -18.05 19.11
C THR A 131 -7.49 -18.39 17.77
N SER A 132 -6.35 -19.08 17.74
CA SER A 132 -5.76 -19.65 16.54
C SER A 132 -6.57 -20.85 16.06
N VAL A 133 -6.52 -21.13 14.76
CA VAL A 133 -7.28 -22.22 14.13
C VAL A 133 -6.36 -23.09 13.29
N VAL A 134 -6.50 -24.42 13.43
CA VAL A 134 -5.84 -25.39 12.56
C VAL A 134 -6.50 -25.32 11.17
N VAL A 135 -5.69 -25.13 10.13
CA VAL A 135 -6.15 -24.96 8.74
C VAL A 135 -5.73 -26.16 7.89
N ASN A 136 -6.61 -26.59 6.99
CA ASN A 136 -6.23 -27.50 5.91
C ASN A 136 -5.37 -26.73 4.90
N PRO A 137 -4.11 -27.13 4.63
CA PRO A 137 -3.27 -26.42 3.68
C PRO A 137 -3.71 -26.60 2.22
N TYR A 138 -4.52 -27.64 1.95
CA TYR A 138 -4.96 -27.94 0.59
C TYR A 138 -5.96 -26.91 0.06
N PHE A 139 -5.69 -26.44 -1.15
CA PHE A 139 -6.59 -25.64 -1.96
C PHE A 139 -6.37 -26.01 -3.44
N ASP A 140 -7.45 -26.18 -4.18
CA ASP A 140 -7.36 -26.45 -5.61
C ASP A 140 -7.17 -25.15 -6.40
N TRP A 141 -5.92 -24.87 -6.75
CA TRP A 141 -5.56 -23.73 -7.58
C TRP A 141 -5.91 -23.93 -9.06
N GLY A 142 -6.25 -25.16 -9.51
CA GLY A 142 -6.52 -25.46 -10.92
C GLY A 142 -5.33 -25.08 -11.81
N ASP A 143 -5.61 -24.31 -12.86
CA ASP A 143 -4.61 -23.81 -13.82
C ASP A 143 -4.14 -22.38 -13.48
N ASP A 144 -4.19 -21.97 -12.21
CA ASP A 144 -3.79 -20.62 -11.78
C ASP A 144 -2.39 -20.25 -12.29
N ARG A 145 -2.27 -19.08 -12.86
CA ARG A 145 -1.01 -18.52 -13.35
C ARG A 145 -0.90 -17.07 -12.96
N ARG A 146 0.14 -16.75 -12.20
CA ARG A 146 0.47 -15.36 -11.86
C ARG A 146 0.63 -14.54 -13.14
N PRO A 147 0.04 -13.34 -13.22
CA PRO A 147 0.13 -12.48 -14.40
C PRO A 147 1.58 -12.07 -14.72
N ARG A 148 2.43 -11.83 -13.70
CA ARG A 148 3.84 -11.41 -13.84
C ARG A 148 3.97 -10.18 -14.74
N THR A 149 3.11 -9.21 -14.54
CA THR A 149 3.12 -7.94 -15.27
C THR A 149 4.42 -7.20 -14.97
N GLU A 150 5.18 -6.85 -16.02
CA GLU A 150 6.40 -6.07 -15.83
C GLU A 150 6.07 -4.66 -15.29
N TYR A 151 6.95 -4.10 -14.47
CA TYR A 151 6.70 -2.78 -13.82
C TYR A 151 6.34 -1.66 -14.80
N HIS A 152 6.90 -1.64 -16.01
CA HIS A 152 6.57 -0.61 -17.01
C HIS A 152 5.16 -0.77 -17.62
N HIS A 153 4.51 -1.90 -17.42
CA HIS A 153 3.11 -2.13 -17.76
C HIS A 153 2.17 -2.02 -16.57
N THR A 154 2.73 -1.90 -15.36
CA THR A 154 1.95 -1.89 -14.12
C THR A 154 1.20 -0.58 -13.94
N VAL A 155 -0.08 -0.69 -13.62
CA VAL A 155 -0.94 0.37 -13.08
C VAL A 155 -1.47 -0.18 -11.75
N LEU A 156 -1.01 0.43 -10.66
CA LEU A 156 -1.42 0.06 -9.31
C LEU A 156 -2.76 0.73 -8.95
N TYR A 157 -3.58 0.01 -8.22
CA TYR A 157 -4.81 0.52 -7.62
C TYR A 157 -4.82 0.13 -6.14
N GLU A 158 -4.58 1.11 -5.27
CA GLU A 158 -4.64 0.93 -3.83
C GLU A 158 -6.09 0.85 -3.38
N ALA A 159 -6.47 -0.20 -2.67
CA ALA A 159 -7.85 -0.39 -2.24
C ALA A 159 -8.00 -1.06 -0.87
N HIS A 160 -9.02 -0.65 -0.15
CA HIS A 160 -9.47 -1.31 1.07
C HIS A 160 -10.50 -2.39 0.74
N VAL A 161 -10.32 -3.64 1.22
CA VAL A 161 -11.22 -4.78 0.91
C VAL A 161 -12.68 -4.42 1.16
N LYS A 162 -12.99 -3.91 2.35
CA LYS A 162 -14.36 -3.53 2.71
C LYS A 162 -14.80 -2.27 2.00
N GLY A 163 -13.99 -1.22 2.05
CA GLY A 163 -14.36 0.10 1.54
C GLY A 163 -14.61 0.13 0.04
N LEU A 164 -13.89 -0.67 -0.74
CA LEU A 164 -14.09 -0.75 -2.18
C LEU A 164 -15.48 -1.29 -2.54
N THR A 165 -15.98 -2.28 -1.80
CA THR A 165 -17.12 -3.08 -2.25
C THR A 165 -18.41 -2.86 -1.43
N MET A 166 -18.32 -2.18 -0.29
CA MET A 166 -19.42 -2.09 0.68
C MET A 166 -20.68 -1.41 0.12
N LEU A 167 -20.52 -0.41 -0.72
CA LEU A 167 -21.63 0.33 -1.36
C LEU A 167 -21.86 -0.08 -2.83
N HIS A 168 -21.21 -1.13 -3.31
CA HIS A 168 -21.36 -1.53 -4.72
C HIS A 168 -22.79 -2.02 -5.01
N PRO A 169 -23.52 -1.41 -5.97
CA PRO A 169 -24.94 -1.68 -6.19
C PRO A 169 -25.23 -3.10 -6.69
N ASP A 170 -24.35 -3.65 -7.51
CA ASP A 170 -24.54 -4.95 -8.18
C ASP A 170 -24.07 -6.16 -7.34
N LEU A 171 -23.56 -5.92 -6.12
CA LEU A 171 -23.15 -7.01 -5.23
C LEU A 171 -24.29 -7.42 -4.31
N PRO A 172 -24.49 -8.74 -4.10
CA PRO A 172 -25.31 -9.24 -3.01
C PRO A 172 -24.86 -8.70 -1.64
N ASP A 173 -25.80 -8.36 -0.77
CA ASP A 173 -25.48 -7.75 0.53
C ASP A 173 -24.54 -8.60 1.37
N GLU A 174 -24.66 -9.94 1.31
CA GLU A 174 -23.84 -10.90 2.04
C GLU A 174 -22.38 -10.97 1.55
N LEU A 175 -22.09 -10.47 0.35
CA LEU A 175 -20.73 -10.43 -0.19
C LEU A 175 -20.04 -9.07 0.02
N ARG A 176 -20.80 -8.01 0.22
CA ARG A 176 -20.25 -6.66 0.37
C ARG A 176 -19.24 -6.58 1.51
N GLY A 177 -18.12 -5.94 1.24
CA GLY A 177 -17.04 -5.76 2.21
C GLY A 177 -16.20 -7.00 2.50
N THR A 178 -16.28 -8.05 1.68
CA THR A 178 -15.60 -9.33 1.91
C THR A 178 -14.59 -9.67 0.80
N TYR A 179 -13.75 -10.70 1.06
CA TYR A 179 -12.85 -11.23 0.02
C TYR A 179 -13.61 -11.77 -1.19
N ALA A 180 -14.78 -12.38 -0.98
CA ALA A 180 -15.62 -12.89 -2.07
C ALA A 180 -16.12 -11.78 -2.99
N ALA A 181 -16.31 -10.57 -2.48
CA ALA A 181 -16.67 -9.42 -3.29
C ALA A 181 -15.57 -9.04 -4.30
N LEU A 182 -14.29 -9.19 -3.95
CA LEU A 182 -13.18 -8.93 -4.87
C LEU A 182 -13.17 -9.88 -6.07
N ALA A 183 -13.71 -11.10 -5.90
CA ALA A 183 -13.86 -12.08 -6.97
C ALA A 183 -15.13 -11.88 -7.81
N HIS A 184 -16.00 -10.94 -7.43
CA HIS A 184 -17.26 -10.73 -8.13
C HIS A 184 -17.02 -10.12 -9.51
N PRO A 185 -17.69 -10.61 -10.57
CA PRO A 185 -17.48 -10.12 -11.94
C PRO A 185 -17.59 -8.61 -12.09
N ALA A 186 -18.52 -7.95 -11.41
CA ALA A 186 -18.71 -6.50 -11.51
C ALA A 186 -17.50 -5.70 -11.00
N VAL A 187 -16.82 -6.17 -9.94
CA VAL A 187 -15.59 -5.54 -9.41
C VAL A 187 -14.42 -5.78 -10.36
N ILE A 188 -14.29 -7.01 -10.85
CA ILE A 188 -13.23 -7.38 -11.80
C ILE A 188 -13.38 -6.61 -13.12
N GLU A 189 -14.60 -6.47 -13.63
CA GLU A 189 -14.91 -5.72 -14.84
C GLU A 189 -14.52 -4.26 -14.69
N HIS A 190 -14.90 -3.60 -13.58
CA HIS A 190 -14.50 -2.22 -13.29
C HIS A 190 -12.96 -2.06 -13.33
N LEU A 191 -12.22 -2.90 -12.58
CA LEU A 191 -10.76 -2.83 -12.52
C LEU A 191 -10.12 -3.07 -13.91
N THR A 192 -10.65 -4.02 -14.66
CA THR A 192 -10.13 -4.36 -16.00
C THR A 192 -10.42 -3.24 -17.01
N GLU A 193 -11.62 -2.68 -17.00
CA GLU A 193 -12.00 -1.56 -17.87
C GLU A 193 -11.23 -0.29 -17.53
N LEU A 194 -10.97 -0.03 -16.24
CA LEU A 194 -10.13 1.06 -15.80
C LEU A 194 -8.67 0.87 -16.25
N GLY A 195 -8.28 -0.38 -16.57
CA GLY A 195 -6.94 -0.73 -17.04
C GLY A 195 -5.96 -1.03 -15.90
N VAL A 196 -6.46 -1.30 -14.70
CA VAL A 196 -5.66 -1.76 -13.55
C VAL A 196 -5.00 -3.10 -13.85
N THR A 197 -3.74 -3.24 -13.48
CA THR A 197 -2.98 -4.49 -13.65
C THR A 197 -2.52 -5.08 -12.33
N ALA A 198 -2.56 -4.31 -11.25
CA ALA A 198 -2.22 -4.79 -9.92
C ALA A 198 -3.10 -4.10 -8.86
N LEU A 199 -3.76 -4.90 -8.04
CA LEU A 199 -4.57 -4.45 -6.92
C LEU A 199 -3.71 -4.51 -5.65
N GLU A 200 -3.39 -3.33 -5.09
CA GLU A 200 -2.69 -3.20 -3.82
C GLU A 200 -3.72 -3.12 -2.69
N LEU A 201 -3.83 -4.19 -1.92
CA LEU A 201 -4.79 -4.27 -0.83
C LEU A 201 -4.18 -3.70 0.45
N MET A 202 -4.84 -2.70 1.03
CA MET A 202 -4.60 -2.26 2.40
C MET A 202 -4.62 -3.46 3.35
N PRO A 203 -4.06 -3.36 4.59
CA PRO A 203 -3.75 -4.53 5.40
C PRO A 203 -4.85 -5.59 5.48
N VAL A 204 -4.51 -6.80 5.06
CA VAL A 204 -5.38 -8.00 5.14
C VAL A 204 -4.87 -9.03 6.16
N HIS A 205 -3.70 -8.84 6.74
CA HIS A 205 -3.28 -9.63 7.89
C HIS A 205 -4.24 -9.39 9.06
N GLN A 206 -4.47 -10.40 9.90
CA GLN A 206 -5.35 -10.25 11.07
C GLN A 206 -4.89 -9.09 11.94
N PHE A 207 -5.74 -8.09 12.10
CA PHE A 207 -5.50 -6.92 12.94
C PHE A 207 -6.54 -6.81 14.05
N VAL A 208 -6.33 -5.87 14.96
CA VAL A 208 -7.14 -5.66 16.17
C VAL A 208 -7.69 -4.25 16.18
N ASN A 209 -8.96 -4.12 16.56
CA ASN A 209 -9.54 -2.82 16.91
C ASN A 209 -8.95 -2.34 18.24
N ASP A 210 -8.51 -1.10 18.30
CA ASP A 210 -7.96 -0.52 19.51
C ASP A 210 -9.03 -0.36 20.60
N HIS A 211 -8.66 -0.63 21.87
CA HIS A 211 -9.57 -0.51 23.01
C HIS A 211 -10.23 0.88 23.06
N ARG A 212 -9.42 1.94 22.90
CA ARG A 212 -9.91 3.33 22.88
C ARG A 212 -10.96 3.56 21.79
N LEU A 213 -10.73 3.03 20.59
CA LEU A 213 -11.68 3.19 19.48
C LEU A 213 -12.98 2.48 19.75
N VAL A 214 -12.92 1.27 20.31
CA VAL A 214 -14.12 0.50 20.68
C VAL A 214 -14.94 1.21 21.75
N ASP A 215 -14.29 1.79 22.78
CA ASP A 215 -14.96 2.59 23.81
C ASP A 215 -15.66 3.83 23.24
N MET A 216 -15.16 4.36 22.13
CA MET A 216 -15.76 5.49 21.41
C MET A 216 -16.82 5.07 20.38
N GLY A 217 -17.07 3.77 20.21
CA GLY A 217 -17.95 3.24 19.18
C GLY A 217 -17.37 3.28 17.77
N LEU A 218 -16.04 3.41 17.65
CA LEU A 218 -15.26 3.39 16.42
C LEU A 218 -14.53 2.04 16.26
N GLY A 219 -13.91 1.82 15.11
CA GLY A 219 -13.08 0.65 14.84
C GLY A 219 -11.85 1.02 14.02
N ASN A 220 -10.80 0.21 14.09
CA ASN A 220 -9.66 0.37 13.21
C ASN A 220 -10.06 -0.07 11.78
N TYR A 221 -10.28 0.89 10.91
CA TYR A 221 -10.72 0.63 9.53
C TYR A 221 -9.55 0.30 8.62
N TRP A 222 -8.44 1.02 8.70
CA TRP A 222 -7.31 0.79 7.80
C TRP A 222 -6.58 -0.54 8.01
N GLY A 223 -6.53 -1.02 9.27
CA GLY A 223 -5.91 -2.30 9.60
C GLY A 223 -4.43 -2.27 9.95
N TYR A 224 -3.82 -1.09 10.13
CA TYR A 224 -2.40 -0.96 10.53
C TYR A 224 -2.18 -1.26 12.03
N ASN A 225 -2.76 -2.35 12.50
CA ASN A 225 -2.68 -2.82 13.89
C ASN A 225 -2.62 -4.34 13.93
N THR A 226 -1.66 -4.91 13.22
CA THR A 226 -1.54 -6.35 12.95
C THR A 226 -1.16 -7.15 14.19
N ILE A 227 -1.73 -8.36 14.31
CA ILE A 227 -1.38 -9.36 15.33
C ILE A 227 -1.08 -10.73 14.71
N GLY A 228 -1.65 -11.07 13.56
CA GLY A 228 -1.48 -12.37 12.91
C GLY A 228 -0.90 -12.25 11.51
N PHE A 229 0.40 -12.48 11.36
CA PHE A 229 1.12 -12.27 10.11
C PHE A 229 0.85 -13.33 9.02
N PHE A 230 0.22 -14.45 9.36
CA PHE A 230 -0.11 -15.53 8.41
C PHE A 230 -1.61 -15.65 8.17
N ALA A 231 -2.44 -14.97 8.95
CA ALA A 231 -3.89 -15.13 8.91
C ALA A 231 -4.55 -13.99 8.13
N PRO A 232 -5.40 -14.28 7.13
CA PRO A 232 -6.31 -13.28 6.58
C PRO A 232 -7.26 -12.75 7.65
N HIS A 233 -7.51 -11.44 7.66
CA HIS A 233 -8.40 -10.80 8.62
C HIS A 233 -9.81 -11.41 8.55
N ASN A 234 -10.26 -11.96 9.66
CA ASN A 234 -11.47 -12.78 9.72
C ASN A 234 -12.77 -12.02 9.45
N ALA A 235 -12.80 -10.70 9.74
CA ALA A 235 -13.98 -9.87 9.50
C ALA A 235 -14.24 -9.59 8.01
N TYR A 236 -13.28 -9.89 7.12
CA TYR A 236 -13.46 -9.78 5.66
C TYR A 236 -13.92 -11.10 5.02
N ALA A 237 -14.23 -12.13 5.81
CA ALA A 237 -14.82 -13.36 5.28
C ALA A 237 -16.34 -13.25 5.18
N SER A 238 -16.92 -13.73 4.09
CA SER A 238 -18.38 -13.75 3.91
C SER A 238 -19.06 -14.84 4.74
N TRP A 239 -18.31 -15.90 5.13
CA TRP A 239 -18.88 -17.03 5.86
C TRP A 239 -17.85 -17.75 6.73
N GLY A 240 -17.96 -17.61 8.04
CA GLY A 240 -17.15 -18.31 9.01
C GLY A 240 -15.71 -17.85 9.14
N ASP A 241 -15.09 -18.23 10.27
CA ASP A 241 -13.74 -17.81 10.67
C ASP A 241 -12.86 -18.98 11.16
N ARG A 242 -13.20 -20.24 10.78
CA ARG A 242 -12.44 -21.43 11.14
C ARG A 242 -11.65 -22.02 9.97
N GLY A 243 -11.03 -21.17 9.17
CA GLY A 243 -10.29 -21.50 7.98
C GLY A 243 -10.97 -21.10 6.67
N GLN A 244 -12.26 -20.73 6.72
CA GLN A 244 -13.01 -20.31 5.53
C GLN A 244 -12.44 -19.03 4.93
N GLN A 245 -11.99 -18.08 5.76
CA GLN A 245 -11.33 -16.85 5.30
C GLN A 245 -10.09 -17.11 4.44
N VAL A 246 -9.36 -18.21 4.71
CA VAL A 246 -8.21 -18.60 3.90
C VAL A 246 -8.63 -19.07 2.52
N LEU A 247 -9.69 -19.88 2.46
CA LEU A 247 -10.23 -20.40 1.18
C LEU A 247 -10.82 -19.26 0.34
N GLU A 248 -11.53 -18.35 0.98
CA GLU A 248 -12.15 -17.20 0.32
C GLU A 248 -11.11 -16.24 -0.25
N PHE A 249 -10.07 -15.92 0.51
CA PHE A 249 -8.94 -15.11 0.04
C PHE A 249 -8.24 -15.77 -1.17
N LYS A 250 -7.91 -17.06 -1.08
CA LYS A 250 -7.30 -17.80 -2.19
C LYS A 250 -8.19 -17.79 -3.46
N SER A 251 -9.50 -17.91 -3.27
CA SER A 251 -10.47 -17.84 -4.38
C SER A 251 -10.48 -16.45 -5.03
N ALA A 252 -10.37 -15.40 -4.23
CA ALA A 252 -10.28 -14.01 -4.73
C ALA A 252 -8.98 -13.80 -5.54
N VAL A 253 -7.84 -14.24 -5.02
CA VAL A 253 -6.56 -14.16 -5.74
C VAL A 253 -6.64 -14.89 -7.08
N ARG A 254 -7.17 -16.13 -7.10
CA ARG A 254 -7.34 -16.89 -8.35
C ARG A 254 -8.21 -16.17 -9.38
N ALA A 255 -9.34 -15.59 -8.94
CA ALA A 255 -10.25 -14.86 -9.84
C ALA A 255 -9.59 -13.59 -10.43
N LEU A 256 -8.81 -12.86 -9.61
CA LEU A 256 -8.05 -11.70 -10.06
C LEU A 256 -6.95 -12.08 -11.06
N HIS A 257 -6.22 -13.20 -10.81
CA HIS A 257 -5.23 -13.72 -11.75
C HIS A 257 -5.84 -14.13 -13.09
N GLU A 258 -7.03 -14.78 -13.08
CA GLU A 258 -7.77 -15.11 -14.30
C GLU A 258 -8.10 -13.88 -15.14
N ALA A 259 -8.29 -12.74 -14.50
CA ALA A 259 -8.50 -11.43 -15.14
C ALA A 259 -7.20 -10.70 -15.52
N GLY A 260 -6.04 -11.27 -15.21
CA GLY A 260 -4.73 -10.64 -15.45
C GLY A 260 -4.34 -9.56 -14.44
N ILE A 261 -4.96 -9.54 -13.25
CA ILE A 261 -4.70 -8.58 -12.18
C ILE A 261 -3.85 -9.24 -11.11
N GLU A 262 -2.68 -8.66 -10.82
CA GLU A 262 -1.81 -9.05 -9.71
C GLU A 262 -2.39 -8.60 -8.37
N VAL A 263 -2.05 -9.31 -7.29
CA VAL A 263 -2.44 -8.97 -5.92
C VAL A 263 -1.20 -8.59 -5.13
N ILE A 264 -1.15 -7.36 -4.65
CA ILE A 264 -0.09 -6.82 -3.80
C ILE A 264 -0.68 -6.63 -2.40
N LEU A 265 0.03 -7.06 -1.36
CA LEU A 265 -0.41 -6.85 0.02
C LEU A 265 0.35 -5.73 0.69
N ASP A 266 -0.38 -4.83 1.32
CA ASP A 266 0.19 -3.90 2.28
C ASP A 266 0.43 -4.63 3.61
N VAL A 267 1.70 -4.73 4.04
CA VAL A 267 2.12 -5.54 5.16
C VAL A 267 2.80 -4.73 6.25
N VAL A 268 2.41 -4.99 7.48
CA VAL A 268 2.85 -4.27 8.67
C VAL A 268 3.70 -5.19 9.52
N TYR A 269 5.01 -5.28 9.25
CA TYR A 269 5.96 -6.09 10.03
C TYR A 269 6.78 -5.27 11.02
N ASN A 270 6.60 -3.96 11.03
CA ASN A 270 7.42 -3.06 11.85
C ASN A 270 6.95 -3.01 13.32
N HIS A 271 5.67 -3.24 13.60
CA HIS A 271 5.06 -3.24 14.93
C HIS A 271 3.91 -4.25 15.03
N THR A 272 3.32 -4.36 16.23
CA THR A 272 2.15 -5.22 16.49
C THR A 272 1.07 -4.49 17.27
N ALA A 273 -0.14 -5.05 17.26
CA ALA A 273 -1.31 -4.57 18.00
C ALA A 273 -1.15 -4.61 19.54
N GLU A 274 -0.07 -5.16 20.06
CA GLU A 274 0.16 -5.19 21.51
C GLU A 274 0.58 -3.84 22.10
N GLY A 275 0.84 -2.81 21.24
CA GLY A 275 1.10 -1.43 21.65
C GLY A 275 2.32 -1.29 22.56
N ASN A 276 2.35 -0.23 23.38
CA ASN A 276 3.42 0.03 24.34
C ASN A 276 3.32 -0.87 25.61
N HIS A 277 4.08 -0.56 26.65
CA HIS A 277 4.10 -1.29 27.94
C HIS A 277 2.72 -1.33 28.65
N LEU A 278 1.79 -0.47 28.26
CA LEU A 278 0.40 -0.44 28.74
C LEU A 278 -0.60 -1.13 27.81
N GLY A 279 -0.11 -1.78 26.74
CA GLY A 279 -0.95 -2.51 25.82
C GLY A 279 -1.35 -3.92 26.33
N PRO A 280 -2.22 -4.61 25.57
CA PRO A 280 -2.69 -5.95 25.92
C PRO A 280 -1.59 -7.02 25.75
N THR A 281 -1.84 -8.22 26.26
CA THR A 281 -1.00 -9.41 26.08
C THR A 281 -1.79 -10.43 25.26
N LEU A 282 -1.50 -10.52 23.97
CA LEU A 282 -2.29 -11.28 23.01
C LEU A 282 -1.53 -12.45 22.36
N SER A 283 -0.19 -12.29 22.15
CA SER A 283 0.66 -13.25 21.44
C SER A 283 2.12 -13.07 21.86
N PHE A 284 2.89 -12.30 21.12
CA PHE A 284 4.35 -12.13 21.20
C PHE A 284 4.85 -11.75 22.58
N ARG A 285 4.20 -10.79 23.21
CA ARG A 285 4.54 -10.27 24.54
C ARG A 285 4.48 -11.34 25.61
N GLY A 286 3.46 -12.17 25.55
CA GLY A 286 3.27 -13.26 26.52
C GLY A 286 4.12 -14.50 26.23
N LEU A 287 4.51 -14.71 24.97
CA LEU A 287 5.40 -15.78 24.55
C LEU A 287 6.85 -15.49 24.94
N ASP A 288 7.38 -14.36 24.45
CA ASP A 288 8.77 -13.95 24.71
C ASP A 288 8.98 -12.47 24.36
N ASN A 289 8.64 -11.59 25.29
CA ASN A 289 8.68 -10.16 25.05
C ASN A 289 10.03 -9.64 24.55
N ALA A 290 11.13 -10.09 25.15
CA ALA A 290 12.47 -9.59 24.85
C ALA A 290 13.04 -10.14 23.53
N SER A 291 12.57 -11.28 23.05
CA SER A 291 12.99 -11.87 21.77
C SER A 291 12.26 -11.27 20.57
N TYR A 292 11.03 -10.77 20.77
CA TYR A 292 10.21 -10.19 19.70
C TYR A 292 10.27 -8.68 19.61
N TYR A 293 10.35 -7.97 20.75
CA TYR A 293 10.27 -6.50 20.77
C TYR A 293 11.62 -5.84 21.03
N ARG A 294 11.78 -4.67 20.43
CA ARG A 294 12.91 -3.79 20.68
C ARG A 294 12.69 -3.03 21.99
N LEU A 295 13.44 -3.40 23.03
CA LEU A 295 13.31 -2.77 24.33
C LEU A 295 14.20 -1.53 24.44
N ALA A 296 13.78 -0.55 25.27
CA ALA A 296 14.57 0.60 25.67
C ALA A 296 15.65 0.22 26.69
N ASP A 297 16.50 1.18 27.09
CA ASP A 297 17.52 1.02 28.12
C ASP A 297 16.91 0.56 29.47
N ASP A 298 15.74 1.09 29.84
CA ASP A 298 14.89 0.49 30.85
C ASP A 298 13.97 -0.54 30.16
N PRO A 299 14.18 -1.86 30.36
CA PRO A 299 13.44 -2.90 29.62
C PRO A 299 11.94 -2.96 29.89
N ARG A 300 11.41 -2.13 30.81
CA ARG A 300 9.96 -1.95 30.97
C ARG A 300 9.32 -1.37 29.73
N TYR A 301 10.07 -0.59 28.95
CA TYR A 301 9.60 0.21 27.83
C TYR A 301 10.12 -0.31 26.50
N TYR A 302 9.45 0.10 25.42
CA TYR A 302 9.84 -0.26 24.07
C TYR A 302 10.48 0.93 23.34
N MET A 303 11.45 0.63 22.46
CA MET A 303 11.86 1.58 21.42
C MET A 303 10.76 1.64 20.38
N ASP A 304 10.35 2.86 20.02
CA ASP A 304 9.28 3.08 19.06
C ASP A 304 9.73 4.04 17.96
N THR A 305 9.83 3.55 16.73
CA THR A 305 10.06 4.34 15.52
C THR A 305 8.86 4.32 14.58
N THR A 306 7.72 3.81 15.07
CA THR A 306 6.50 3.62 14.30
C THR A 306 5.37 4.57 14.68
N GLY A 307 5.44 5.15 15.89
CA GLY A 307 4.37 5.98 16.47
C GLY A 307 3.21 5.18 17.08
N THR A 308 3.32 3.83 17.11
CA THR A 308 2.25 2.94 17.60
C THR A 308 2.51 2.33 18.98
N GLY A 309 3.70 2.58 19.53
CA GLY A 309 4.07 2.17 20.88
C GLY A 309 5.10 1.04 20.97
N ASN A 310 5.38 0.33 19.88
CA ASN A 310 6.42 -0.71 19.83
C ASN A 310 7.08 -0.80 18.46
N SER A 311 8.25 -1.41 18.42
CA SER A 311 8.90 -1.87 17.19
C SER A 311 9.38 -3.30 17.39
N LEU A 312 9.26 -4.15 16.37
CA LEU A 312 9.82 -5.48 16.39
C LEU A 312 11.35 -5.46 16.37
N LEU A 313 11.97 -6.45 16.98
CA LEU A 313 13.43 -6.57 17.09
C LEU A 313 14.04 -7.16 15.81
N MET A 314 14.35 -6.33 14.82
CA MET A 314 14.88 -6.72 13.50
C MET A 314 16.30 -7.35 13.55
N ARG A 315 16.90 -7.46 14.72
CA ARG A 315 18.15 -8.19 14.96
C ARG A 315 17.93 -9.59 15.51
N SER A 316 16.71 -9.92 15.94
CA SER A 316 16.35 -11.25 16.39
C SER A 316 16.26 -12.23 15.22
N PRO A 317 17.00 -13.34 15.21
CA PRO A 317 16.88 -14.36 14.17
C PRO A 317 15.45 -14.91 14.06
N HIS A 318 14.73 -14.99 15.18
CA HIS A 318 13.37 -15.52 15.25
C HIS A 318 12.33 -14.53 14.68
N VAL A 319 12.54 -13.22 14.86
CA VAL A 319 11.73 -12.18 14.20
C VAL A 319 11.97 -12.19 12.70
N LEU A 320 13.23 -12.25 12.27
CA LEU A 320 13.57 -12.34 10.84
C LEU A 320 13.02 -13.63 10.22
N GLN A 321 13.12 -14.77 10.92
CA GLN A 321 12.51 -16.03 10.48
C GLN A 321 10.99 -15.89 10.32
N LEU A 322 10.31 -15.36 11.34
CA LEU A 322 8.86 -15.12 11.31
C LEU A 322 8.44 -14.31 10.07
N ILE A 323 9.14 -13.20 9.81
CA ILE A 323 8.84 -12.33 8.66
C ILE A 323 9.11 -13.05 7.33
N MET A 324 10.26 -13.71 7.19
CA MET A 324 10.60 -14.41 5.95
C MET A 324 9.68 -15.61 5.69
N ASP A 325 9.29 -16.36 6.72
CA ASP A 325 8.35 -17.47 6.60
C ASP A 325 6.95 -16.95 6.24
N SER A 326 6.52 -15.82 6.81
CA SER A 326 5.27 -15.16 6.44
C SER A 326 5.27 -14.71 4.96
N LEU A 327 6.31 -13.99 4.53
CA LEU A 327 6.44 -13.55 3.14
C LEU A 327 6.42 -14.73 2.15
N ARG A 328 7.17 -15.80 2.44
CA ARG A 328 7.14 -17.01 1.60
C ARG A 328 5.76 -17.65 1.58
N TYR A 329 5.09 -17.78 2.74
CA TYR A 329 3.74 -18.33 2.82
C TYR A 329 2.75 -17.55 1.94
N TRP A 330 2.75 -16.22 2.03
CA TRP A 330 1.86 -15.41 1.20
C TRP A 330 2.18 -15.55 -0.30
N VAL A 331 3.45 -15.73 -0.66
CA VAL A 331 3.83 -15.97 -2.05
C VAL A 331 3.51 -17.40 -2.48
N THR A 332 3.90 -18.43 -1.74
CA THR A 332 3.84 -19.84 -2.20
C THR A 332 2.49 -20.49 -1.99
N ASP A 333 1.82 -20.20 -0.85
CA ASP A 333 0.56 -20.83 -0.49
C ASP A 333 -0.66 -19.96 -0.82
N MET A 334 -0.53 -18.65 -0.71
CA MET A 334 -1.60 -17.68 -0.95
C MET A 334 -1.54 -17.03 -2.34
N HIS A 335 -0.46 -17.28 -3.10
CA HIS A 335 -0.20 -16.85 -4.47
C HIS A 335 -0.16 -15.33 -4.70
N VAL A 336 0.14 -14.51 -3.69
CA VAL A 336 0.26 -13.06 -3.90
C VAL A 336 1.49 -12.70 -4.73
N ASP A 337 1.44 -11.58 -5.47
CA ASP A 337 2.42 -11.16 -6.47
C ASP A 337 3.40 -10.11 -5.95
N GLY A 338 3.21 -9.64 -4.74
CA GLY A 338 4.11 -8.66 -4.14
C GLY A 338 3.62 -8.11 -2.82
N PHE A 339 4.43 -7.19 -2.30
CA PHE A 339 4.18 -6.55 -1.01
C PHE A 339 4.50 -5.06 -1.07
N ARG A 340 3.68 -4.26 -0.39
CA ARG A 340 4.01 -2.90 0.04
C ARG A 340 4.30 -2.97 1.54
N PHE A 341 5.50 -2.55 1.93
CA PHE A 341 5.93 -2.60 3.33
C PHE A 341 5.67 -1.27 4.01
N ASP A 342 4.76 -1.30 4.98
CA ASP A 342 4.46 -0.17 5.86
C ASP A 342 5.71 0.24 6.65
N LEU A 343 5.99 1.56 6.74
CA LEU A 343 7.13 2.13 7.45
C LEU A 343 8.43 1.31 7.22
N ALA A 344 8.76 1.04 5.96
CA ALA A 344 9.83 0.12 5.61
C ALA A 344 11.21 0.55 6.13
N ALA A 345 11.43 1.84 6.42
CA ALA A 345 12.64 2.33 7.05
C ALA A 345 12.85 1.73 8.45
N THR A 346 11.80 1.50 9.22
CA THR A 346 11.88 0.83 10.54
C THR A 346 12.43 -0.59 10.44
N LEU A 347 12.09 -1.34 9.38
CA LEU A 347 12.59 -2.71 9.16
C LEU A 347 14.09 -2.76 8.86
N ALA A 348 14.64 -1.65 8.38
CA ALA A 348 16.06 -1.50 8.09
C ALA A 348 16.89 -0.97 9.27
N ARG A 349 16.28 -0.65 10.41
CA ARG A 349 16.99 -0.14 11.59
C ARG A 349 17.61 -1.27 12.39
N GLN A 350 18.93 -1.43 12.32
CA GLN A 350 19.64 -2.39 13.15
C GLN A 350 19.90 -1.87 14.57
N PHE A 351 20.37 -0.62 14.69
CA PHE A 351 20.56 0.09 15.96
C PHE A 351 19.64 1.31 16.05
N HIS A 352 20.11 2.48 15.58
CA HIS A 352 19.32 3.72 15.55
C HIS A 352 19.12 4.21 14.12
N GLU A 353 20.13 4.03 13.28
CA GLU A 353 20.11 4.49 11.89
C GLU A 353 19.52 3.45 10.95
N VAL A 354 18.97 3.92 9.85
CA VAL A 354 18.53 3.08 8.74
C VAL A 354 19.75 2.57 7.99
N ASP A 355 19.88 1.27 7.85
CA ASP A 355 21.01 0.60 7.20
C ASP A 355 20.58 -0.13 5.92
N ARG A 356 21.09 0.31 4.78
CA ARG A 356 20.84 -0.31 3.46
C ARG A 356 21.38 -1.76 3.36
N LEU A 357 22.30 -2.14 4.23
CA LEU A 357 22.89 -3.48 4.37
C LEU A 357 22.33 -4.20 5.60
N SER A 358 21.13 -3.85 6.03
CA SER A 358 20.48 -4.53 7.15
C SER A 358 20.21 -5.99 6.82
N SER A 359 20.19 -6.82 7.87
CA SER A 359 19.88 -8.25 7.73
C SER A 359 18.52 -8.50 7.06
N PHE A 360 17.56 -7.63 7.27
CA PHE A 360 16.26 -7.73 6.61
C PHE A 360 16.38 -7.59 5.09
N PHE A 361 17.08 -6.55 4.60
CA PHE A 361 17.26 -6.36 3.16
C PHE A 361 18.08 -7.50 2.53
N ASP A 362 19.13 -7.94 3.21
CA ASP A 362 19.96 -9.04 2.72
C ASP A 362 19.16 -10.34 2.58
N LEU A 363 18.32 -10.66 3.58
CA LEU A 363 17.46 -11.85 3.54
C LEU A 363 16.42 -11.76 2.42
N VAL A 364 15.75 -10.61 2.25
CA VAL A 364 14.75 -10.42 1.20
C VAL A 364 15.41 -10.50 -0.19
N GLN A 365 16.56 -9.84 -0.38
CA GLN A 365 17.22 -9.79 -1.69
C GLN A 365 17.78 -11.13 -2.16
N GLN A 366 18.27 -11.96 -1.24
CA GLN A 366 18.85 -13.26 -1.58
C GLN A 366 17.81 -14.40 -1.61
N ASP A 367 16.60 -14.18 -1.09
CA ASP A 367 15.57 -15.22 -1.05
C ASP A 367 15.06 -15.55 -2.45
N PRO A 368 15.09 -16.83 -2.87
CA PRO A 368 14.72 -17.22 -4.24
C PRO A 368 13.23 -17.08 -4.55
N VAL A 369 12.40 -16.90 -3.55
CA VAL A 369 10.94 -16.72 -3.68
C VAL A 369 10.57 -15.25 -3.57
N VAL A 370 10.93 -14.62 -2.46
CA VAL A 370 10.51 -13.25 -2.12
C VAL A 370 11.17 -12.21 -3.04
N SER A 371 12.42 -12.43 -3.48
CA SER A 371 13.09 -11.52 -4.42
C SER A 371 12.48 -11.50 -5.83
N GLN A 372 11.58 -12.44 -6.15
CA GLN A 372 10.97 -12.57 -7.49
C GLN A 372 9.61 -11.92 -7.61
N VAL A 373 9.06 -11.38 -6.53
CA VAL A 373 7.77 -10.66 -6.53
C VAL A 373 8.00 -9.16 -6.43
N LYS A 374 6.95 -8.37 -6.62
CA LYS A 374 7.03 -6.90 -6.47
C LYS A 374 7.31 -6.52 -5.01
N LEU A 375 8.34 -5.71 -4.81
CA LEU A 375 8.74 -5.19 -3.50
C LEU A 375 8.61 -3.67 -3.53
N ILE A 376 7.64 -3.15 -2.80
CA ILE A 376 7.32 -1.72 -2.72
C ILE A 376 7.58 -1.27 -1.29
N ALA A 377 8.36 -0.23 -1.11
CA ALA A 377 8.61 0.36 0.19
C ALA A 377 7.77 1.63 0.40
N GLU A 378 7.20 1.77 1.58
CA GLU A 378 6.96 3.08 2.14
C GLU A 378 8.28 3.57 2.73
N PRO A 379 8.98 4.50 2.07
CA PRO A 379 10.40 4.76 2.36
C PRO A 379 10.59 5.79 3.48
N TRP A 380 9.81 5.71 4.54
CA TRP A 380 9.95 6.56 5.74
C TRP A 380 9.51 5.84 7.02
N ASP A 381 9.81 6.46 8.15
CA ASP A 381 9.27 6.19 9.48
C ASP A 381 9.28 7.48 10.32
N VAL A 382 8.79 7.43 11.57
CA VAL A 382 8.70 8.61 12.44
C VAL A 382 9.98 8.87 13.26
N GLY A 383 11.00 8.01 13.13
CA GLY A 383 12.27 8.15 13.82
C GLY A 383 13.19 9.20 13.17
N GLU A 384 14.24 9.60 13.89
CA GLU A 384 15.28 10.49 13.35
C GLU A 384 15.90 9.87 12.09
N GLY A 385 16.07 10.68 11.02
CA GLY A 385 16.59 10.22 9.73
C GLY A 385 15.66 9.24 9.01
N GLY A 386 14.38 9.16 9.38
CA GLY A 386 13.43 8.18 8.85
C GLY A 386 13.03 8.37 7.40
N TYR A 387 13.13 9.58 6.82
CA TYR A 387 12.77 9.83 5.42
C TYR A 387 13.87 9.36 4.46
N GLN A 388 13.63 8.25 3.74
CA GLN A 388 14.62 7.49 2.98
C GLN A 388 14.29 7.36 1.48
N VAL A 389 13.48 8.25 0.93
CA VAL A 389 13.15 8.23 -0.52
C VAL A 389 14.44 8.34 -1.36
N GLY A 390 14.68 7.38 -2.23
CA GLY A 390 15.89 7.26 -3.05
C GLY A 390 16.97 6.36 -2.42
N ASN A 391 16.80 5.87 -1.20
CA ASN A 391 17.84 5.15 -0.46
C ASN A 391 17.63 3.63 -0.31
N PHE A 392 16.58 3.06 -0.90
CA PHE A 392 16.34 1.61 -0.83
C PHE A 392 17.22 0.82 -1.81
N PRO A 393 17.44 -0.49 -1.57
CA PRO A 393 18.26 -1.32 -2.45
C PRO A 393 17.67 -1.49 -3.86
N PRO A 394 18.46 -1.92 -4.87
CA PRO A 394 18.06 -1.92 -6.28
C PRO A 394 16.81 -2.72 -6.66
N LEU A 395 16.46 -3.78 -5.92
CA LEU A 395 15.24 -4.57 -6.20
C LEU A 395 13.95 -3.89 -5.75
N TRP A 396 14.05 -2.86 -4.91
CA TRP A 396 12.92 -2.18 -4.32
C TRP A 396 12.41 -1.05 -5.21
N THR A 397 11.10 -0.93 -5.28
CA THR A 397 10.42 0.29 -5.71
C THR A 397 9.95 1.05 -4.47
N GLU A 398 9.70 2.34 -4.61
CA GLU A 398 9.40 3.21 -3.48
C GLU A 398 8.17 4.06 -3.78
N TRP A 399 7.27 4.20 -2.82
CA TRP A 399 6.30 5.28 -2.85
C TRP A 399 7.03 6.62 -2.86
N ASN A 400 6.93 7.35 -3.97
CA ASN A 400 7.67 8.59 -4.15
C ASN A 400 6.94 9.79 -3.57
N GLY A 401 7.17 10.08 -2.28
CA GLY A 401 6.60 11.24 -1.60
C GLY A 401 7.02 12.57 -2.22
N LYS A 402 8.25 12.66 -2.81
CA LYS A 402 8.68 13.87 -3.53
C LYS A 402 7.87 14.09 -4.80
N TYR A 403 7.50 13.02 -5.52
CA TYR A 403 6.60 13.12 -6.65
C TYR A 403 5.25 13.70 -6.24
N ARG A 404 4.60 13.09 -5.23
CA ARG A 404 3.32 13.55 -4.69
C ARG A 404 3.36 15.04 -4.36
N ASP A 405 4.34 15.43 -3.57
CA ASP A 405 4.45 16.79 -3.04
C ASP A 405 4.69 17.81 -4.17
N THR A 406 5.59 17.48 -5.10
CA THR A 406 5.92 18.35 -6.22
C THR A 406 4.76 18.54 -7.20
N VAL A 407 4.03 17.47 -7.52
CA VAL A 407 2.87 17.55 -8.41
C VAL A 407 1.74 18.36 -7.78
N ARG A 408 1.51 18.20 -6.47
CA ARG A 408 0.55 19.02 -5.72
C ARG A 408 0.96 20.49 -5.72
N ASP A 409 2.22 20.80 -5.44
CA ASP A 409 2.76 22.17 -5.45
C ASP A 409 2.67 22.81 -6.84
N MET A 410 2.96 22.07 -7.89
CA MET A 410 2.84 22.56 -9.29
C MET A 410 1.42 23.02 -9.56
N TRP A 411 0.41 22.17 -9.33
CA TRP A 411 -0.97 22.47 -9.71
C TRP A 411 -1.65 23.51 -8.81
N ARG A 412 -1.21 23.67 -7.58
CA ARG A 412 -1.65 24.82 -6.76
C ARG A 412 -0.91 26.12 -7.08
N GLY A 413 0.13 26.07 -7.93
CA GLY A 413 0.83 27.24 -8.46
C GLY A 413 1.92 27.78 -7.54
N GLU A 414 2.57 26.94 -6.75
CA GLU A 414 3.68 27.34 -5.90
C GLU A 414 4.87 27.84 -6.71
N PRO A 415 5.62 28.83 -6.21
CA PRO A 415 6.80 29.33 -6.90
C PRO A 415 7.95 28.33 -6.88
N ARG A 416 8.83 28.38 -7.88
CA ARG A 416 10.06 27.57 -7.98
C ARG A 416 9.85 26.05 -8.04
N THR A 417 8.69 25.60 -8.53
CA THR A 417 8.39 24.16 -8.64
C THR A 417 8.80 23.56 -9.99
N LEU A 418 9.07 24.38 -11.00
CA LEU A 418 9.15 23.93 -12.39
C LEU A 418 10.29 22.92 -12.64
N ALA A 419 11.49 23.17 -12.12
CA ALA A 419 12.65 22.27 -12.27
C ALA A 419 12.44 20.94 -11.55
N GLU A 420 11.92 20.99 -10.32
CA GLU A 420 11.59 19.80 -9.55
C GLU A 420 10.49 18.99 -10.25
N PHE A 421 9.45 19.66 -10.75
CA PHE A 421 8.37 19.03 -11.51
C PHE A 421 8.90 18.30 -12.76
N ALA A 422 9.82 18.91 -13.52
CA ALA A 422 10.44 18.26 -14.67
C ALA A 422 11.19 16.99 -14.28
N SER A 423 11.92 17.00 -13.15
CA SER A 423 12.60 15.82 -12.62
C SER A 423 11.62 14.74 -12.23
N ARG A 424 10.51 15.09 -11.56
CA ARG A 424 9.47 14.13 -11.16
C ARG A 424 8.76 13.53 -12.38
N LEU A 425 8.39 14.36 -13.37
CA LEU A 425 7.73 13.93 -14.60
C LEU A 425 8.55 12.90 -15.39
N THR A 426 9.87 13.01 -15.36
CA THR A 426 10.80 12.16 -16.09
C THR A 426 11.33 10.95 -15.31
N GLY A 427 10.73 10.62 -14.16
CA GLY A 427 11.03 9.40 -13.40
C GLY A 427 12.05 9.59 -12.29
N SER A 428 12.33 10.83 -11.85
CA SER A 428 13.16 11.13 -10.68
C SER A 428 14.58 10.56 -10.78
N SER A 429 15.29 10.87 -11.87
CA SER A 429 16.65 10.40 -12.11
C SER A 429 17.64 10.81 -11.01
N ASP A 430 17.43 11.97 -10.40
CA ASP A 430 18.20 12.48 -9.25
C ASP A 430 18.08 11.60 -7.98
N LEU A 431 17.05 10.76 -7.89
CA LEU A 431 16.82 9.84 -6.77
C LEU A 431 17.32 8.42 -7.05
N TYR A 432 17.25 7.97 -8.30
CA TYR A 432 17.38 6.54 -8.63
C TYR A 432 18.49 6.19 -9.60
N GLN A 433 18.96 7.12 -10.42
CA GLN A 433 19.88 6.79 -11.50
C GLN A 433 21.28 6.42 -11.00
N ASP A 434 21.80 7.12 -10.01
CA ASP A 434 23.15 6.91 -9.48
C ASP A 434 23.30 5.56 -8.76
N ASP A 435 22.21 5.02 -8.24
CA ASP A 435 22.12 3.68 -7.63
C ASP A 435 21.91 2.55 -8.66
N GLY A 436 21.90 2.87 -9.95
CA GLY A 436 21.66 1.90 -11.03
C GLY A 436 20.21 1.47 -11.17
N ARG A 437 19.27 2.11 -10.44
CA ARG A 437 17.85 1.89 -10.58
C ARG A 437 17.30 2.62 -11.82
N ARG A 438 16.07 2.34 -12.17
CA ARG A 438 15.38 2.83 -13.37
C ARG A 438 14.21 3.74 -13.00
N PRO A 439 13.58 4.44 -13.96
CA PRO A 439 12.37 5.23 -13.68
C PRO A 439 11.29 4.46 -12.93
N LEU A 440 11.24 3.15 -13.16
CA LEU A 440 10.27 2.23 -12.55
C LEU A 440 10.47 2.00 -11.04
N ALA A 441 11.58 2.47 -10.46
CA ALA A 441 11.77 2.49 -9.02
C ALA A 441 10.80 3.46 -8.31
N SER A 442 10.28 4.44 -9.05
CA SER A 442 9.29 5.41 -8.56
C SER A 442 7.88 4.88 -8.71
N ILE A 443 7.21 4.56 -7.58
CA ILE A 443 5.76 4.46 -7.54
C ILE A 443 5.23 5.89 -7.39
N ASN A 444 4.63 6.39 -8.45
CA ASN A 444 4.08 7.74 -8.52
C ASN A 444 2.64 7.72 -7.99
N PHE A 445 2.31 8.63 -7.11
CA PHE A 445 0.95 8.81 -6.62
C PHE A 445 0.68 10.27 -6.31
N VAL A 446 -0.57 10.67 -6.37
CA VAL A 446 -1.05 11.99 -5.94
C VAL A 446 -1.73 11.87 -4.59
N THR A 447 -2.44 10.80 -4.39
CA THR A 447 -3.25 10.45 -3.21
C THR A 447 -3.05 8.99 -2.85
N CYS A 448 -3.26 8.65 -1.59
CA CYS A 448 -3.30 7.28 -1.06
C CYS A 448 -4.29 7.23 0.11
N HIS A 449 -4.37 6.11 0.83
CA HIS A 449 -5.24 5.99 2.00
C HIS A 449 -4.98 7.07 3.06
N ASP A 450 -3.71 7.46 3.25
CA ASP A 450 -3.29 8.50 4.19
C ASP A 450 -3.25 9.87 3.52
N GLY A 451 -4.01 10.80 4.04
CA GLY A 451 -4.18 12.15 3.50
C GLY A 451 -5.54 12.38 2.84
N PHE A 452 -5.65 13.47 2.11
CA PHE A 452 -6.86 13.79 1.36
C PHE A 452 -7.05 12.87 0.14
N THR A 453 -8.31 12.54 -0.16
CA THR A 453 -8.72 12.01 -1.46
C THR A 453 -8.47 13.03 -2.57
N LEU A 454 -8.55 12.61 -3.82
CA LEU A 454 -8.36 13.52 -4.96
C LEU A 454 -9.38 14.68 -4.96
N HIS A 455 -10.63 14.40 -4.59
CA HIS A 455 -11.67 15.41 -4.45
C HIS A 455 -11.36 16.38 -3.30
N ASP A 456 -10.98 15.84 -2.14
CA ASP A 456 -10.72 16.66 -0.96
C ASP A 456 -9.45 17.50 -1.12
N LEU A 457 -8.46 17.01 -1.87
CA LEU A 457 -7.24 17.73 -2.22
C LEU A 457 -7.50 19.05 -2.96
N VAL A 458 -8.59 19.12 -3.71
CA VAL A 458 -8.99 20.32 -4.47
C VAL A 458 -10.17 21.06 -3.82
N SER A 459 -10.65 20.59 -2.66
CA SER A 459 -11.84 21.12 -2.00
C SER A 459 -11.59 21.65 -0.59
N TYR A 460 -10.48 21.25 0.04
CA TYR A 460 -10.17 21.62 1.43
C TYR A 460 -8.74 22.12 1.57
N ASN A 461 -8.57 23.24 2.27
CA ASN A 461 -7.26 23.72 2.72
C ASN A 461 -6.92 23.11 4.08
N ASP A 462 -7.90 23.01 4.98
CA ASP A 462 -7.75 22.53 6.33
C ASP A 462 -8.33 21.11 6.48
N LYS A 463 -7.75 20.31 7.38
CA LYS A 463 -8.28 19.00 7.72
C LYS A 463 -9.51 19.08 8.61
N HIS A 464 -10.44 18.15 8.45
CA HIS A 464 -11.69 18.06 9.18
C HIS A 464 -11.86 16.68 9.85
N ASN A 465 -10.94 16.32 10.78
CA ASN A 465 -10.86 15.00 11.41
C ASN A 465 -11.66 14.89 12.71
N ASN A 466 -12.62 15.79 12.99
CA ASN A 466 -13.37 15.81 14.26
C ASN A 466 -14.10 14.47 14.53
N ALA A 467 -14.52 13.76 13.48
CA ALA A 467 -15.16 12.45 13.60
C ALA A 467 -14.28 11.38 14.25
N ASN A 468 -12.94 11.56 14.23
CA ASN A 468 -11.97 10.63 14.82
C ASN A 468 -11.87 10.76 16.35
N GLY A 469 -12.46 11.82 16.94
CA GLY A 469 -12.45 12.02 18.39
C GLY A 469 -11.10 12.42 18.96
N GLU A 470 -10.22 13.07 18.16
CA GLU A 470 -8.87 13.51 18.53
C GLU A 470 -8.69 15.02 18.49
N ASP A 471 -9.81 15.77 18.60
CA ASP A 471 -9.83 17.24 18.55
C ASP A 471 -9.17 17.82 17.28
N ASN A 472 -9.27 17.10 16.16
CA ASN A 472 -8.67 17.47 14.87
C ASN A 472 -7.13 17.64 14.92
N ARG A 473 -6.44 16.96 15.87
CA ARG A 473 -4.97 17.02 16.01
C ARG A 473 -4.24 15.95 15.20
N ASP A 474 -4.93 14.86 14.89
CA ASP A 474 -4.46 13.72 14.08
C ASP A 474 -4.35 14.07 12.59
N GLY A 475 -3.60 13.25 11.84
CA GLY A 475 -3.39 13.43 10.41
C GLY A 475 -2.47 14.60 10.04
N GLU A 476 -2.11 14.66 8.75
CA GLU A 476 -1.18 15.66 8.21
C GLU A 476 -1.77 17.09 8.29
N SER A 477 -0.95 18.07 8.67
CA SER A 477 -1.35 19.48 8.73
C SER A 477 -0.96 20.28 7.48
N HIS A 478 -0.05 19.75 6.65
CA HIS A 478 0.46 20.41 5.43
C HIS A 478 0.11 19.59 4.20
N ASN A 479 -1.19 19.47 3.92
CA ASN A 479 -1.72 18.59 2.84
C ASN A 479 -1.26 18.98 1.43
N ARG A 480 -0.67 20.17 1.23
CA ARG A 480 -0.38 20.75 -0.08
C ARG A 480 -1.61 20.76 -0.97
N SER A 481 -2.77 20.97 -0.37
CA SER A 481 -4.08 21.06 -1.00
C SER A 481 -4.41 22.51 -1.37
N TRP A 482 -5.46 22.67 -2.15
CA TRP A 482 -6.03 23.98 -2.46
C TRP A 482 -7.53 23.85 -2.69
N ASN A 483 -8.34 24.55 -1.93
CA ASN A 483 -9.80 24.50 -1.97
C ASN A 483 -10.44 25.16 -3.24
N CYS A 484 -9.62 25.64 -4.15
CA CYS A 484 -10.05 26.31 -5.40
C CYS A 484 -10.95 27.54 -5.18
N GLY A 485 -10.98 28.12 -4.00
CA GLY A 485 -11.71 29.35 -3.68
C GLY A 485 -12.86 29.21 -2.69
N ALA A 486 -13.24 27.98 -2.34
CA ALA A 486 -14.26 27.72 -1.31
C ALA A 486 -13.87 26.51 -0.47
N GLU A 487 -13.96 26.60 0.86
CA GLU A 487 -13.66 25.49 1.74
C GLU A 487 -14.86 24.51 1.79
N GLY A 488 -14.60 23.24 1.45
CA GLY A 488 -15.63 22.20 1.44
C GLY A 488 -16.60 22.27 0.27
N GLU A 489 -17.78 21.71 0.44
CA GLU A 489 -18.82 21.69 -0.59
C GLU A 489 -19.29 23.10 -0.95
N THR A 490 -19.62 23.32 -2.23
CA THR A 490 -20.06 24.64 -2.73
C THR A 490 -21.00 24.51 -3.91
N ASP A 491 -21.92 25.46 -4.03
CA ASP A 491 -22.81 25.62 -5.19
C ASP A 491 -22.24 26.55 -6.26
N ASP A 492 -21.06 27.13 -6.05
CA ASP A 492 -20.39 28.00 -7.01
C ASP A 492 -19.92 27.16 -8.21
N GLU A 493 -20.51 27.40 -9.37
CA GLU A 493 -20.25 26.65 -10.61
C GLU A 493 -18.81 26.84 -11.10
N ASP A 494 -18.22 28.04 -10.94
CA ASP A 494 -16.84 28.32 -11.37
C ASP A 494 -15.85 27.55 -10.48
N VAL A 495 -16.08 27.49 -9.17
CA VAL A 495 -15.25 26.70 -8.25
C VAL A 495 -15.37 25.21 -8.56
N ARG A 496 -16.58 24.69 -8.78
CA ARG A 496 -16.80 23.28 -9.15
C ARG A 496 -16.10 22.91 -10.46
N ALA A 497 -16.24 23.77 -11.48
CA ALA A 497 -15.58 23.57 -12.78
C ALA A 497 -14.05 23.57 -12.64
N LEU A 498 -13.49 24.45 -11.80
CA LEU A 498 -12.05 24.50 -11.52
C LEU A 498 -11.58 23.24 -10.78
N ARG A 499 -12.33 22.77 -9.76
CA ARG A 499 -12.03 21.51 -9.05
C ARG A 499 -12.01 20.31 -9.99
N ALA A 500 -13.03 20.18 -10.84
CA ALA A 500 -13.10 19.10 -11.84
C ALA A 500 -11.91 19.15 -12.81
N ARG A 501 -11.51 20.34 -13.26
CA ARG A 501 -10.31 20.52 -14.09
C ARG A 501 -9.03 20.15 -13.38
N GLN A 502 -8.87 20.53 -12.11
CA GLN A 502 -7.71 20.19 -11.29
C GLN A 502 -7.61 18.67 -11.06
N MET A 503 -8.70 17.98 -10.80
CA MET A 503 -8.71 16.51 -10.70
C MET A 503 -8.23 15.87 -12.02
N ARG A 504 -8.71 16.35 -13.16
CA ARG A 504 -8.21 15.89 -14.49
C ARG A 504 -6.73 16.20 -14.68
N ASN A 505 -6.24 17.36 -14.23
CA ASN A 505 -4.82 17.72 -14.29
C ASN A 505 -3.96 16.73 -13.50
N PHE A 506 -4.37 16.36 -12.28
CA PHE A 506 -3.65 15.40 -11.45
C PHE A 506 -3.60 14.00 -12.08
N ILE A 507 -4.74 13.50 -12.55
CA ILE A 507 -4.83 12.19 -13.22
C ILE A 507 -3.99 12.17 -14.49
N ALA A 508 -4.11 13.20 -15.35
CA ALA A 508 -3.33 13.28 -16.57
C ALA A 508 -1.82 13.35 -16.27
N THR A 509 -1.39 14.17 -15.32
CA THR A 509 0.01 14.26 -14.92
C THR A 509 0.53 12.91 -14.42
N LEU A 510 -0.23 12.20 -13.59
CA LEU A 510 0.13 10.90 -13.08
C LEU A 510 0.34 9.87 -14.21
N MET A 511 -0.60 9.80 -15.15
CA MET A 511 -0.54 8.82 -16.25
C MET A 511 0.52 9.16 -17.31
N LEU A 512 0.87 10.42 -17.49
CA LEU A 512 1.86 10.87 -18.47
C LEU A 512 3.30 10.91 -17.91
N SER A 513 3.47 10.73 -16.60
CA SER A 513 4.79 10.70 -15.95
C SER A 513 5.50 9.35 -16.12
N GLN A 514 6.82 9.37 -16.21
CA GLN A 514 7.64 8.16 -16.13
C GLN A 514 7.61 7.59 -14.71
N GLY A 515 7.67 6.27 -14.58
CA GLY A 515 7.51 5.55 -13.31
C GLY A 515 6.30 4.62 -13.34
N VAL A 516 5.87 4.15 -12.19
CA VAL A 516 4.69 3.28 -12.03
C VAL A 516 3.57 4.10 -11.40
N PRO A 517 2.43 4.33 -12.08
CA PRO A 517 1.33 5.09 -11.51
C PRO A 517 0.54 4.25 -10.50
N MET A 518 0.12 4.89 -9.42
CA MET A 518 -0.81 4.34 -8.44
C MET A 518 -2.02 5.27 -8.28
N LEU A 519 -3.21 4.71 -8.39
CA LEU A 519 -4.50 5.36 -8.11
C LEU A 519 -5.00 4.90 -6.74
N SER A 520 -5.60 5.79 -5.96
CA SER A 520 -6.33 5.43 -4.76
C SER A 520 -7.79 5.14 -5.08
N HIS A 521 -8.35 4.11 -4.49
CA HIS A 521 -9.72 3.64 -4.76
C HIS A 521 -10.77 4.75 -4.60
N GLY A 522 -11.60 4.89 -5.62
CA GLY A 522 -12.67 5.89 -5.66
C GLY A 522 -12.24 7.28 -6.12
N ASP A 523 -10.96 7.56 -6.36
CA ASP A 523 -10.52 8.84 -6.92
C ASP A 523 -11.06 9.06 -8.34
N GLU A 524 -11.25 7.98 -9.10
CA GLU A 524 -11.89 8.00 -10.41
C GLU A 524 -13.37 8.40 -10.37
N PHE A 525 -13.99 8.31 -9.20
CA PHE A 525 -15.37 8.75 -8.91
C PHE A 525 -15.44 10.08 -8.17
N ALA A 526 -14.31 10.75 -7.95
CA ALA A 526 -14.22 11.93 -7.10
C ALA A 526 -14.71 11.66 -5.65
N ARG A 527 -14.34 10.51 -5.06
CA ARG A 527 -14.68 10.16 -3.67
C ARG A 527 -14.21 11.25 -2.72
N SER A 528 -15.09 11.65 -1.80
CA SER A 528 -14.78 12.58 -0.72
C SER A 528 -14.85 11.89 0.64
N GLN A 529 -13.97 12.30 1.54
CA GLN A 529 -14.02 11.98 2.98
C GLN A 529 -14.45 13.19 3.81
N GLY A 530 -15.09 14.19 3.16
CA GLY A 530 -15.56 15.41 3.83
C GLY A 530 -14.43 16.23 4.45
N GLY A 531 -13.22 16.17 3.88
CA GLY A 531 -12.03 16.82 4.42
C GLY A 531 -11.36 16.07 5.58
N ASN A 532 -11.80 14.84 5.89
CA ASN A 532 -11.07 13.97 6.81
C ASN A 532 -9.87 13.36 6.09
N ASN A 533 -8.66 13.75 6.51
CA ASN A 533 -7.42 13.27 5.90
C ASN A 533 -6.73 12.13 6.67
N ASN A 534 -7.44 11.53 7.63
CA ASN A 534 -6.92 10.44 8.46
C ASN A 534 -8.06 9.47 8.85
N ALA A 535 -8.71 8.87 7.85
CA ALA A 535 -9.89 8.06 8.03
C ALA A 535 -9.62 6.66 8.64
N TYR A 536 -8.51 6.48 9.38
CA TYR A 536 -8.05 5.19 9.90
C TYR A 536 -9.08 4.47 10.79
N CYS A 537 -9.95 5.22 11.43
CA CYS A 537 -11.00 4.71 12.34
C CYS A 537 -12.42 4.94 11.82
N GLN A 538 -12.60 5.26 10.53
CA GLN A 538 -13.89 5.58 9.93
C GLN A 538 -14.41 4.42 9.06
N ASP A 539 -14.92 3.37 9.72
CA ASP A 539 -15.59 2.25 9.04
C ASP A 539 -17.06 2.62 8.73
N SER A 540 -17.24 3.53 7.79
CA SER A 540 -18.56 4.10 7.45
C SER A 540 -18.58 4.64 6.01
N GLU A 541 -19.72 5.11 5.56
CA GLU A 541 -19.90 5.76 4.26
C GLU A 541 -18.95 6.94 4.02
N LEU A 542 -18.36 7.52 5.08
CA LEU A 542 -17.34 8.54 4.96
C LEU A 542 -16.10 8.04 4.20
N ALA A 543 -15.70 6.79 4.42
CA ALA A 543 -14.49 6.21 3.85
C ALA A 543 -14.75 5.21 2.72
N TRP A 544 -15.99 4.67 2.61
CA TRP A 544 -16.33 3.70 1.58
C TRP A 544 -16.48 4.36 0.21
N VAL A 545 -16.20 3.60 -0.85
CA VAL A 545 -16.32 4.09 -2.23
C VAL A 545 -17.78 4.27 -2.62
N PRO A 546 -18.21 5.49 -3.00
CA PRO A 546 -19.54 5.71 -3.54
C PRO A 546 -19.56 5.29 -5.02
N TRP A 547 -20.40 4.32 -5.36
CA TRP A 547 -20.54 3.85 -6.75
C TRP A 547 -21.65 4.63 -7.45
N PRO A 548 -21.32 5.62 -8.30
CA PRO A 548 -22.35 6.38 -9.02
C PRO A 548 -22.95 5.55 -10.17
N GLU A 549 -24.27 5.68 -10.39
CA GLU A 549 -24.99 4.92 -11.42
C GLU A 549 -24.41 5.07 -12.82
N ASP A 550 -23.97 6.28 -13.20
CA ASP A 550 -23.44 6.59 -14.53
C ASP A 550 -21.89 6.61 -14.60
N GLY A 551 -21.18 6.27 -13.50
CA GLY A 551 -19.72 6.31 -13.42
C GLY A 551 -19.09 7.70 -13.51
N GLY A 552 -19.76 8.67 -14.11
CA GLY A 552 -19.33 10.07 -14.19
C GLY A 552 -18.24 10.36 -15.24
N GLU A 553 -18.06 11.67 -15.54
CA GLU A 553 -17.07 12.16 -16.51
C GLU A 553 -15.63 11.86 -16.10
N LEU A 554 -15.34 11.89 -14.79
CA LEU A 554 -13.98 11.66 -14.28
C LEU A 554 -13.54 10.21 -14.46
N LEU A 555 -14.44 9.22 -14.30
CA LEU A 555 -14.16 7.82 -14.60
C LEU A 555 -13.80 7.62 -16.07
N ALA A 556 -14.61 8.18 -16.97
CA ALA A 556 -14.36 8.09 -18.42
C ALA A 556 -13.00 8.72 -18.78
N PHE A 557 -12.69 9.87 -18.19
CA PHE A 557 -11.41 10.54 -18.36
C PHE A 557 -10.24 9.68 -17.80
N THR A 558 -10.38 9.14 -16.60
CA THR A 558 -9.35 8.31 -15.97
C THR A 558 -9.06 7.07 -16.82
N ARG A 559 -10.10 6.36 -17.29
CA ARG A 559 -9.96 5.24 -18.24
C ARG A 559 -9.17 5.66 -19.47
N ALA A 560 -9.58 6.76 -20.13
CA ALA A 560 -8.91 7.23 -21.33
C ALA A 560 -7.42 7.53 -21.09
N MET A 561 -7.06 8.12 -19.95
CA MET A 561 -5.67 8.41 -19.59
C MET A 561 -4.84 7.15 -19.29
N VAL A 562 -5.42 6.17 -18.60
CA VAL A 562 -4.76 4.88 -18.35
C VAL A 562 -4.50 4.15 -19.67
N TRP A 563 -5.49 4.11 -20.57
CA TRP A 563 -5.34 3.46 -21.88
C TRP A 563 -4.36 4.21 -22.78
N LEU A 564 -4.35 5.55 -22.79
CA LEU A 564 -3.36 6.35 -23.51
C LEU A 564 -1.93 5.98 -23.07
N ARG A 565 -1.69 5.86 -21.76
CA ARG A 565 -0.40 5.40 -21.23
C ARG A 565 -0.07 3.98 -21.68
N ARG A 566 -1.04 3.06 -21.64
CA ARG A 566 -0.83 1.65 -22.02
C ARG A 566 -0.50 1.48 -23.49
N ASP A 567 -1.14 2.28 -24.35
CA ASP A 567 -0.94 2.20 -25.79
C ASP A 567 0.40 2.81 -26.23
N HIS A 568 0.94 3.77 -25.46
CA HIS A 568 2.12 4.54 -25.83
C HIS A 568 3.34 4.26 -24.92
N PRO A 569 4.32 3.47 -25.42
CA PRO A 569 5.58 3.16 -24.72
C PRO A 569 6.38 4.39 -24.26
N VAL A 570 6.25 5.52 -24.95
CA VAL A 570 6.97 6.75 -24.61
C VAL A 570 6.65 7.27 -23.21
N PHE A 571 5.47 6.95 -22.63
CA PHE A 571 5.08 7.31 -21.26
C PHE A 571 5.51 6.31 -20.20
N ARG A 572 6.06 5.17 -20.59
CA ARG A 572 6.41 4.07 -19.69
C ARG A 572 7.77 3.46 -20.01
N ARG A 573 8.76 4.34 -20.21
CA ARG A 573 10.13 3.97 -20.54
C ARG A 573 10.81 3.20 -19.40
N ARG A 574 11.67 2.27 -19.78
CA ARG A 574 12.51 1.51 -18.85
C ARG A 574 13.87 2.16 -18.57
N ARG A 575 14.20 3.25 -19.29
CA ARG A 575 15.43 4.02 -19.14
C ARG A 575 15.11 5.50 -19.00
N PHE A 576 15.95 6.21 -18.27
CA PHE A 576 15.86 7.66 -18.18
C PHE A 576 16.14 8.31 -19.53
N PHE A 577 15.61 9.50 -19.71
CA PHE A 577 15.93 10.35 -20.84
C PHE A 577 17.35 10.85 -20.74
N HIS A 578 17.99 11.05 -21.89
CA HIS A 578 19.37 11.52 -21.98
C HIS A 578 19.50 12.94 -22.51
N GLY A 579 18.43 13.52 -23.07
CA GLY A 579 18.44 14.82 -23.72
C GLY A 579 19.33 14.88 -24.97
N ARG A 580 19.48 13.75 -25.67
CA ARG A 580 20.31 13.61 -26.86
C ARG A 580 19.60 12.81 -27.95
N PRO A 581 19.97 13.00 -29.23
CA PRO A 581 19.55 12.09 -30.28
C PRO A 581 19.99 10.65 -29.99
N VAL A 582 19.16 9.68 -30.34
CA VAL A 582 19.47 8.26 -30.14
C VAL A 582 20.13 7.72 -31.40
N GLU A 583 21.30 7.09 -31.26
CA GLU A 583 22.04 6.49 -32.37
C GLU A 583 21.19 5.44 -33.10
N GLY A 584 21.22 5.47 -34.43
CA GLY A 584 20.47 4.55 -35.29
C GLY A 584 19.02 4.95 -35.53
N THR A 585 18.58 6.13 -35.08
CA THR A 585 17.32 6.76 -35.49
C THR A 585 17.56 7.65 -36.69
N HIS A 586 16.57 7.78 -37.58
CA HIS A 586 16.60 8.74 -38.69
C HIS A 586 16.23 10.17 -38.23
N ASP A 587 15.90 10.32 -36.95
CA ASP A 587 15.49 11.56 -36.34
C ASP A 587 16.70 12.17 -35.61
N GLU A 588 17.10 13.39 -35.98
CA GLU A 588 18.17 14.13 -35.33
C GLU A 588 17.73 14.78 -34.02
N LEU A 589 16.44 14.64 -33.68
CA LEU A 589 15.85 15.22 -32.46
C LEU A 589 16.25 14.41 -31.22
N SER A 590 16.44 15.13 -30.12
CA SER A 590 16.65 14.54 -28.79
C SER A 590 15.46 13.67 -28.37
N ASP A 591 15.70 12.74 -27.46
CA ASP A 591 14.63 11.89 -26.88
C ASP A 591 13.63 12.70 -26.01
N ILE A 592 14.06 13.85 -25.50
CA ILE A 592 13.25 14.84 -24.78
C ILE A 592 13.75 16.26 -25.03
N ALA A 593 12.84 17.23 -25.11
CA ALA A 593 13.16 18.66 -25.19
C ALA A 593 12.12 19.48 -24.38
N TRP A 594 12.57 20.59 -23.81
CA TRP A 594 11.77 21.45 -22.95
C TRP A 594 11.65 22.85 -23.53
N PHE A 595 10.46 23.44 -23.50
CA PHE A 595 10.19 24.74 -24.10
C PHE A 595 9.46 25.66 -23.12
N THR A 596 9.77 26.97 -23.25
CA THR A 596 8.94 28.04 -22.71
C THR A 596 7.59 28.10 -23.43
N PRO A 597 6.59 28.80 -22.91
CA PRO A 597 5.32 29.02 -23.65
C PRO A 597 5.52 29.63 -25.04
N GLU A 598 6.55 30.43 -25.25
CA GLU A 598 6.87 31.03 -26.56
C GLU A 598 7.47 30.03 -27.56
N GLY A 599 7.56 28.74 -27.21
CA GLY A 599 8.10 27.69 -28.10
C GLY A 599 9.62 27.71 -28.24
N LYS A 600 10.35 28.36 -27.35
CA LYS A 600 11.82 28.39 -27.30
C LYS A 600 12.35 27.35 -26.32
N GLU A 601 13.43 26.66 -26.65
CA GLU A 601 14.10 25.77 -25.72
C GLU A 601 14.44 26.50 -24.42
N MET A 602 14.19 25.82 -23.30
CA MET A 602 14.42 26.36 -21.96
C MET A 602 15.91 26.48 -21.68
N THR A 603 16.30 27.66 -21.20
CA THR A 603 17.65 27.97 -20.72
C THR A 603 17.75 27.79 -19.20
N GLN A 604 18.96 27.79 -18.65
CA GLN A 604 19.17 27.77 -17.20
C GLN A 604 18.42 28.90 -16.47
N ARG A 605 18.34 30.08 -17.10
CA ARG A 605 17.59 31.22 -16.54
C ARG A 605 16.10 30.95 -16.44
N ASP A 606 15.54 30.19 -17.37
CA ASP A 606 14.10 29.85 -17.38
C ASP A 606 13.81 28.83 -16.27
N TRP A 607 14.70 27.86 -16.07
CA TRP A 607 14.60 26.90 -14.97
C TRP A 607 14.74 27.55 -13.60
N ASP A 608 15.59 28.56 -13.45
CA ASP A 608 15.81 29.30 -12.18
C ASP A 608 14.74 30.33 -11.89
N SER A 609 13.79 30.54 -12.80
CA SER A 609 12.74 31.53 -12.66
C SER A 609 11.73 31.17 -11.56
N ALA A 610 11.68 31.97 -10.50
CA ALA A 610 10.71 31.80 -9.42
C ALA A 610 9.26 32.07 -9.86
N GLN A 611 9.05 32.77 -10.97
CA GLN A 611 7.74 33.18 -11.47
C GLN A 611 7.17 32.23 -12.54
N ALA A 612 8.00 31.39 -13.14
CA ALA A 612 7.58 30.47 -14.16
C ALA A 612 6.66 29.37 -13.59
N ARG A 613 5.49 29.18 -14.19
CA ARG A 613 4.47 28.20 -13.85
C ARG A 613 3.91 27.49 -15.08
N ALA A 614 4.63 27.56 -16.18
CA ALA A 614 4.20 26.98 -17.44
C ALA A 614 5.41 26.52 -18.25
N LEU A 615 5.28 25.39 -18.91
CA LEU A 615 6.28 24.80 -19.80
C LEU A 615 5.62 23.88 -20.82
N SER A 616 6.36 23.55 -21.88
CA SER A 616 6.02 22.42 -22.74
C SER A 616 7.16 21.42 -22.73
N VAL A 617 6.83 20.14 -22.84
CA VAL A 617 7.80 19.06 -22.99
C VAL A 617 7.47 18.23 -24.23
N PHE A 618 8.47 18.06 -25.08
CA PHE A 618 8.43 17.16 -26.23
C PHE A 618 9.00 15.81 -25.83
N LEU A 619 8.25 14.75 -26.09
CA LEU A 619 8.65 13.37 -25.90
C LEU A 619 8.76 12.70 -27.29
N ASN A 620 9.95 12.25 -27.64
CA ASN A 620 10.22 11.67 -28.96
C ASN A 620 9.93 10.16 -28.96
N GLY A 621 8.84 9.73 -29.56
CA GLY A 621 8.47 8.32 -29.69
C GLY A 621 9.42 7.53 -30.61
N ASN A 622 10.11 8.21 -31.52
CA ASN A 622 11.13 7.60 -32.38
C ASN A 622 12.48 7.41 -31.68
N ALA A 623 12.69 7.99 -30.51
CA ALA A 623 13.94 7.95 -29.77
C ALA A 623 13.85 7.12 -28.48
N ILE A 624 13.09 6.04 -28.49
CA ILE A 624 13.06 5.06 -27.41
C ILE A 624 14.30 4.17 -27.53
N SER A 625 15.18 4.23 -26.52
CA SER A 625 16.51 3.59 -26.55
C SER A 625 16.52 2.13 -26.13
N GLU A 626 15.48 1.66 -25.45
CA GLU A 626 15.34 0.29 -25.03
C GLU A 626 14.74 -0.60 -26.14
N PRO A 627 15.22 -1.85 -26.27
CA PRO A 627 14.65 -2.79 -27.22
C PRO A 627 13.36 -3.42 -26.67
N GLY A 628 12.51 -3.89 -27.58
CA GLY A 628 11.37 -4.74 -27.24
C GLY A 628 11.81 -6.14 -26.77
N PRO A 629 10.84 -7.02 -26.40
CA PRO A 629 11.12 -8.34 -25.82
C PRO A 629 11.94 -9.27 -26.74
N ARG A 630 11.92 -9.05 -28.05
CA ARG A 630 12.67 -9.84 -29.05
C ARG A 630 13.91 -9.11 -29.57
N GLY A 631 14.29 -8.00 -28.95
CA GLY A 631 15.41 -7.15 -29.39
C GLY A 631 15.05 -6.19 -30.52
N GLU A 632 13.76 -6.11 -30.92
CA GLU A 632 13.26 -5.17 -31.91
C GLU A 632 13.30 -3.74 -31.38
N ARG A 633 13.42 -2.79 -32.30
CA ARG A 633 13.32 -1.37 -31.99
C ARG A 633 11.88 -1.04 -31.60
N ILE A 634 11.71 -0.32 -30.50
CA ILE A 634 10.43 0.28 -30.12
C ILE A 634 10.34 1.65 -30.79
N ALA A 635 9.27 1.88 -31.54
CA ALA A 635 8.89 3.18 -32.07
C ALA A 635 7.45 3.49 -31.62
N ASP A 636 7.19 4.75 -31.36
CA ASP A 636 5.92 5.24 -30.88
C ASP A 636 5.62 6.62 -31.50
N ASP A 637 4.42 7.09 -31.33
CA ASP A 637 4.07 8.48 -31.62
C ASP A 637 4.84 9.44 -30.72
N SER A 638 5.07 10.65 -31.19
CA SER A 638 5.69 11.70 -30.40
C SER A 638 4.62 12.60 -29.79
N PHE A 639 4.90 13.12 -28.60
CA PHE A 639 3.95 13.94 -27.85
C PHE A 639 4.56 15.29 -27.45
N LEU A 640 3.72 16.32 -27.43
CA LEU A 640 4.01 17.61 -26.85
C LEU A 640 3.00 17.89 -25.74
N LEU A 641 3.47 17.89 -24.49
CA LEU A 641 2.68 18.14 -23.30
C LEU A 641 2.86 19.61 -22.91
N MET A 642 1.78 20.37 -22.86
CA MET A 642 1.77 21.78 -22.53
C MET A 642 1.10 21.99 -21.17
N PHE A 643 1.87 22.40 -20.17
CA PHE A 643 1.40 22.61 -18.79
C PHE A 643 1.27 24.11 -18.50
N ASN A 644 0.07 24.56 -18.17
CA ASN A 644 -0.20 25.89 -17.66
C ASN A 644 -0.71 25.81 -16.21
N ALA A 645 0.16 25.88 -15.21
CA ALA A 645 -0.24 25.95 -13.80
C ALA A 645 -0.41 27.41 -13.30
N SER A 646 -0.34 28.41 -14.19
CA SER A 646 -0.57 29.80 -13.81
C SER A 646 -2.06 30.09 -13.56
N PRO A 647 -2.40 31.11 -12.77
CA PRO A 647 -3.78 31.53 -12.54
C PRO A 647 -4.36 32.36 -13.69
N ARG A 648 -3.74 32.33 -14.87
CA ARG A 648 -4.16 33.11 -16.06
C ARG A 648 -4.01 32.25 -17.29
N PRO A 649 -4.86 32.48 -18.32
CA PRO A 649 -4.64 31.90 -19.64
C PRO A 649 -3.29 32.36 -20.22
N LEU A 650 -2.61 31.46 -20.91
CA LEU A 650 -1.34 31.71 -21.59
C LEU A 650 -1.37 31.22 -23.01
N GLU A 651 -0.72 31.99 -23.91
CA GLU A 651 -0.48 31.52 -25.29
C GLU A 651 0.75 30.59 -25.28
N PHE A 652 0.60 29.45 -25.93
CA PHE A 652 1.68 28.50 -26.20
C PHE A 652 1.92 28.44 -27.71
N VAL A 653 3.19 28.46 -28.09
CA VAL A 653 3.62 28.29 -29.48
C VAL A 653 4.11 26.86 -29.68
N VAL A 654 3.58 26.17 -30.69
CA VAL A 654 4.03 24.84 -31.09
C VAL A 654 5.44 24.93 -31.70
N PRO A 655 6.46 24.24 -31.17
CA PRO A 655 7.84 24.30 -31.66
C PRO A 655 7.94 23.93 -33.15
N VAL A 656 8.62 24.75 -33.95
CA VAL A 656 8.66 24.59 -35.43
C VAL A 656 9.55 23.44 -35.91
N ASP A 657 10.58 23.08 -35.12
CA ASP A 657 11.59 22.07 -35.52
C ASP A 657 11.26 20.65 -35.03
N HIS A 658 10.12 20.44 -34.35
CA HIS A 658 9.76 19.17 -33.67
C HIS A 658 8.58 18.42 -34.32
N GLY A 659 8.17 18.83 -35.54
CA GLY A 659 7.11 18.19 -36.28
C GLY A 659 6.20 19.23 -36.96
N ARG A 660 5.63 18.90 -38.12
CA ARG A 660 4.82 19.84 -38.89
C ARG A 660 3.35 19.85 -38.48
N GLN A 661 2.79 18.68 -38.19
CA GLN A 661 1.35 18.54 -37.89
C GLN A 661 1.16 17.76 -36.61
N TRP A 662 0.25 18.24 -35.81
CA TRP A 662 -0.12 17.69 -34.50
C TRP A 662 -1.63 17.55 -34.39
N GLN A 663 -2.07 16.74 -33.45
CA GLN A 663 -3.47 16.57 -33.11
C GLN A 663 -3.65 16.68 -31.59
N VAL A 664 -4.66 17.45 -31.16
CA VAL A 664 -5.00 17.52 -29.72
C VAL A 664 -5.64 16.20 -29.31
N VAL A 665 -5.05 15.52 -28.31
CA VAL A 665 -5.54 14.23 -27.78
C VAL A 665 -5.99 14.32 -26.34
N VAL A 666 -5.53 15.32 -25.57
CA VAL A 666 -6.00 15.61 -24.21
C VAL A 666 -6.13 17.12 -24.05
N ASP A 667 -7.21 17.57 -23.42
CA ASP A 667 -7.42 18.96 -23.01
C ASP A 667 -8.22 18.96 -21.70
N THR A 668 -7.52 19.17 -20.57
CA THR A 668 -8.15 19.13 -19.24
C THR A 668 -9.11 20.27 -18.96
N ALA A 669 -9.09 21.33 -19.79
CA ALA A 669 -10.03 22.43 -19.71
C ALA A 669 -11.46 22.05 -20.16
N ARG A 670 -11.56 20.99 -20.93
CA ARG A 670 -12.85 20.49 -21.41
C ARG A 670 -13.44 19.50 -20.41
N PRO A 671 -14.75 19.49 -20.19
CA PRO A 671 -15.39 18.50 -19.32
C PRO A 671 -15.05 17.05 -19.72
N GLU A 672 -15.07 16.76 -21.01
CA GLU A 672 -14.75 15.43 -21.56
C GLU A 672 -13.25 15.09 -21.42
N GLY A 673 -12.39 16.10 -21.26
CA GLY A 673 -10.93 15.98 -21.11
C GLY A 673 -10.20 15.39 -22.32
N VAL A 674 -10.75 14.35 -22.91
CA VAL A 674 -10.27 13.71 -24.15
C VAL A 674 -11.28 14.00 -25.25
N PRO A 675 -10.88 14.69 -26.35
CA PRO A 675 -11.81 15.00 -27.45
C PRO A 675 -12.36 13.72 -28.09
N PRO A 676 -13.68 13.61 -28.30
CA PRO A 676 -14.24 12.48 -28.99
C PRO A 676 -13.82 12.51 -30.47
N GLY A 677 -13.27 11.43 -30.99
CA GLY A 677 -12.83 11.31 -32.39
C GLY A 677 -11.48 11.99 -32.65
N THR A 678 -11.36 12.61 -33.86
CA THR A 678 -10.14 13.34 -34.20
C THR A 678 -10.16 14.74 -33.58
N GLY A 679 -9.29 14.98 -32.58
CA GLY A 679 -9.09 16.32 -32.02
C GLY A 679 -8.66 17.37 -33.08
N ALA A 680 -8.65 18.63 -32.69
CA ALA A 680 -8.24 19.72 -33.58
C ALA A 680 -6.81 19.47 -34.09
N LYS A 681 -6.62 19.67 -35.41
CA LYS A 681 -5.30 19.67 -36.03
C LYS A 681 -4.61 20.99 -35.75
N VAL A 682 -3.32 20.91 -35.46
CA VAL A 682 -2.47 22.03 -35.10
C VAL A 682 -1.18 21.94 -35.94
N GLU A 683 -0.72 23.04 -36.45
CA GLU A 683 0.53 23.11 -37.23
C GLU A 683 1.69 23.67 -36.37
N ALA A 684 2.90 23.34 -36.76
CA ALA A 684 4.08 23.95 -36.17
C ALA A 684 4.06 25.48 -36.32
N GLY A 685 4.35 26.20 -35.25
CA GLY A 685 4.28 27.65 -35.17
C GLY A 685 2.90 28.20 -34.80
N ASP A 686 1.86 27.37 -34.77
CA ASP A 686 0.53 27.80 -34.30
C ASP A 686 0.57 28.21 -32.84
N ARG A 687 -0.36 29.11 -32.48
CA ARG A 687 -0.57 29.58 -31.11
C ARG A 687 -1.82 28.96 -30.53
N LEU A 688 -1.67 28.30 -29.40
CA LEU A 688 -2.75 27.73 -28.62
C LEU A 688 -2.91 28.50 -27.31
N THR A 689 -4.12 28.96 -27.03
CA THR A 689 -4.43 29.57 -25.74
C THR A 689 -4.85 28.46 -24.77
N LEU A 690 -4.02 28.15 -23.82
CA LEU A 690 -4.37 27.29 -22.69
C LEU A 690 -5.01 28.14 -21.60
N VAL A 691 -6.17 27.73 -21.12
CA VAL A 691 -6.82 28.40 -19.99
C VAL A 691 -5.92 28.25 -18.72
N ASP A 692 -6.24 29.00 -17.69
CA ASP A 692 -5.57 28.88 -16.41
C ASP A 692 -5.65 27.44 -15.89
N ARG A 693 -4.59 26.97 -15.25
CA ARG A 693 -4.54 25.65 -14.59
C ARG A 693 -5.08 24.53 -15.49
N SER A 694 -4.46 24.35 -16.64
CA SER A 694 -4.83 23.31 -17.60
C SER A 694 -3.62 22.65 -18.25
N LEU A 695 -3.84 21.44 -18.75
CA LEU A 695 -2.91 20.66 -19.53
C LEU A 695 -3.52 20.37 -20.90
N THR A 696 -2.74 20.58 -21.96
CA THR A 696 -3.08 20.14 -23.31
C THR A 696 -1.99 19.23 -23.84
N VAL A 697 -2.37 18.11 -24.45
CA VAL A 697 -1.45 17.15 -25.05
C VAL A 697 -1.71 17.07 -26.55
N LEU A 698 -0.63 17.28 -27.30
CA LEU A 698 -0.61 17.10 -28.75
C LEU A 698 0.11 15.81 -29.09
N GLN A 699 -0.41 15.05 -30.04
CA GLN A 699 0.15 13.81 -30.58
C GLN A 699 0.57 14.02 -32.02
N ARG A 700 1.71 13.50 -32.39
CA ARG A 700 2.20 13.40 -33.75
C ARG A 700 2.47 11.93 -34.05
N PRO A 701 1.78 11.34 -35.05
CA PRO A 701 2.06 9.95 -35.46
C PRO A 701 3.51 9.73 -35.85
N ALA A 702 4.02 8.50 -35.60
CA ALA A 702 5.40 8.07 -35.86
C ALA A 702 5.81 8.18 -37.33
#